data_12ff69fdb61ac21869b80c3caf65bb1e
#
_entry.id   12ff69fdb61ac21869b80c3caf65bb1e
#
_cell.length_a   1.000
_cell.length_b   1.000
_cell.length_c   1.000
_cell.angle_alpha   90.00
_cell.angle_beta   90.00
_cell.angle_gamma   90.00
#
_symmetry.space_group_name_H-M   'P 1'
#
loop_
_entity.id
_entity.type
_entity.pdbx_description
1 polymer ?
#
loop_
_entity_poly.entity_id
_entity_poly.type
_entity_poly.pdbx_seq_one_letter_code
_entity_poly.pdbx_strand_id
1 'polypeptide(L)'
;MQLIHFAILSPFLLAFVVPFLFKYVKRIHTGWFVLILPILLFSYFVQMLHITSNGRTLFSQAEWIPSLGMNFTVYVDGLSLLFALLITGIGALVVLYSIFYLSKEKEQLGSFYTYLLMFMTAMLGVVLSDNMVVLYLFWELTSISSFLLIGYWYKRERSRYGATKSLLITVFGGLAMLGGFILIYLITDSFSIREAVNQLQLIMASPYFIPAMILILLGAFTKSAQFPFYIWLPDAMEAPTPVSSYLHSATMVKAGIYLVARFSPIFAISEVWFWTISIVGLITLFWGSFHAVRQNDLKAILAYSTVSQLGMIMLMLGVGAAAIHENNPAFFGAAVLAAIFHLINHATFKGSLFMAAGIIDHETGTRDIRKLGGLMTIMPITFTITLIGTFSMAGLPPFNGFLSKELLFTSMLRISEISFTDISTWGAIFPAIAWLASVFTFIYSMMLLFKTFRGNLQLDQLEKKPHEAPIGMLIPPIILAALVVTFFFFPNILAYSVIEPAIAAIIPDAIDPGKRFVVKIEAWHGFKPELYMTMGVVALGIIGYLTLSKWRPIYHIFKKKWSFNSLYDRSLIGLEKGSYRLTNSYMTGFLRDYLVYVFGFMIIVLGSVMFYQQAFSFETEKAAPIGTYEAILSLVMVAATVTTVFARSRLTAIIALGVMGYTLSLFFVIFRAPDLALTQLIIETISVALFLLCFYHLPKLSLKQKTRKFKLTNLIISIGVGLTVTCLAFASTSQQSLESISTYFIENSYKLAGGDNIVNVILVDFRGFDTLFEITVLAIAALGIYGLLKAQAQGKRKRGVRR
;
A
#
# COMPACT_ATOMS: atom_id res chain seq x y z
N MET A 1 -23.27 -15.44 -2.89
CA MET A 1 -21.92 -15.58 -3.50
C MET A 1 -21.99 -16.62 -4.62
N GLN A 2 -21.55 -16.26 -5.84
CA GLN A 2 -21.44 -17.21 -6.96
C GLN A 2 -20.07 -17.90 -6.97
N LEU A 3 -19.91 -18.94 -7.80
CA LEU A 3 -18.69 -19.75 -7.89
C LEU A 3 -17.40 -18.90 -8.11
N ILE A 4 -17.50 -17.79 -8.84
CA ILE A 4 -16.36 -16.89 -9.10
C ILE A 4 -15.82 -16.23 -7.82
N HIS A 5 -16.67 -15.87 -6.86
CA HIS A 5 -16.22 -15.32 -5.60
C HIS A 5 -15.44 -16.37 -4.78
N PHE A 6 -15.91 -17.62 -4.80
CA PHE A 6 -15.19 -18.73 -4.18
C PHE A 6 -13.87 -19.01 -4.88
N ALA A 7 -13.81 -18.89 -6.21
CA ALA A 7 -12.56 -19.03 -6.95
C ALA A 7 -11.51 -17.99 -6.51
N ILE A 8 -11.90 -16.72 -6.31
CA ILE A 8 -11.02 -15.66 -5.83
C ILE A 8 -10.55 -15.92 -4.38
N LEU A 9 -11.46 -16.34 -3.50
CA LEU A 9 -11.17 -16.51 -2.07
C LEU A 9 -10.57 -17.89 -1.72
N SER A 10 -10.65 -18.88 -2.61
CA SER A 10 -10.20 -20.25 -2.32
C SER A 10 -8.70 -20.35 -1.97
N PRO A 11 -7.76 -19.59 -2.57
CA PRO A 11 -6.36 -19.66 -2.12
C PRO A 11 -6.19 -19.09 -0.70
N PHE A 12 -7.00 -18.09 -0.32
CA PHE A 12 -6.99 -17.56 1.04
C PHE A 12 -7.52 -18.59 2.05
N LEU A 13 -8.59 -19.28 1.71
CA LEU A 13 -9.12 -20.37 2.56
C LEU A 13 -8.10 -21.51 2.71
N LEU A 14 -7.44 -21.92 1.63
CA LEU A 14 -6.38 -22.92 1.69
C LEU A 14 -5.19 -22.42 2.53
N ALA A 15 -4.87 -21.12 2.50
CA ALA A 15 -3.78 -20.53 3.29
C ALA A 15 -3.95 -20.79 4.81
N PHE A 16 -5.18 -20.82 5.33
CA PHE A 16 -5.44 -21.19 6.73
C PHE A 16 -5.19 -22.68 7.02
N VAL A 17 -5.36 -23.55 6.03
CA VAL A 17 -5.19 -25.01 6.18
C VAL A 17 -3.70 -25.41 6.08
N VAL A 18 -2.91 -24.68 5.29
CA VAL A 18 -1.49 -24.98 5.02
C VAL A 18 -0.62 -25.13 6.28
N PRO A 19 -0.70 -24.29 7.33
CA PRO A 19 0.09 -24.48 8.54
C PRO A 19 -0.21 -25.81 9.25
N PHE A 20 -1.48 -26.26 9.21
CA PHE A 20 -1.89 -27.54 9.77
C PHE A 20 -1.36 -28.71 8.93
N LEU A 21 -1.42 -28.62 7.60
CA LEU A 21 -0.83 -29.62 6.70
C LEU A 21 0.68 -29.74 6.96
N PHE A 22 1.40 -28.63 7.09
CA PHE A 22 2.83 -28.62 7.38
C PHE A 22 3.15 -29.28 8.75
N LYS A 23 2.33 -29.01 9.78
CA LYS A 23 2.54 -29.53 11.13
C LYS A 23 2.25 -31.02 11.24
N TYR A 24 1.16 -31.50 10.61
CA TYR A 24 0.67 -32.86 10.81
C TYR A 24 1.08 -33.81 9.68
N VAL A 25 1.24 -33.37 8.44
CA VAL A 25 1.61 -34.21 7.29
C VAL A 25 3.11 -34.09 7.00
N LYS A 26 3.92 -34.71 7.86
CA LYS A 26 5.41 -34.61 7.77
C LYS A 26 6.03 -35.45 6.64
N ARG A 27 5.35 -36.47 6.10
CA ARG A 27 5.93 -37.36 5.09
C ARG A 27 5.97 -36.76 3.68
N ILE A 28 4.97 -35.97 3.30
CA ILE A 28 4.80 -35.39 1.96
C ILE A 28 5.20 -33.93 2.00
N HIS A 29 5.84 -33.40 0.95
CA HIS A 29 6.14 -31.99 0.84
C HIS A 29 4.84 -31.19 0.70
N THR A 30 4.62 -30.18 1.55
CA THR A 30 3.38 -29.38 1.63
C THR A 30 2.95 -28.80 0.28
N GLY A 31 3.92 -28.49 -0.59
CA GLY A 31 3.68 -27.94 -1.92
C GLY A 31 2.84 -28.83 -2.83
N TRP A 32 2.82 -30.15 -2.66
CA TRP A 32 1.98 -31.02 -3.47
C TRP A 32 0.48 -30.79 -3.22
N PHE A 33 0.10 -30.54 -1.97
CA PHE A 33 -1.29 -30.20 -1.62
C PHE A 33 -1.67 -28.80 -2.14
N VAL A 34 -0.72 -27.87 -2.08
CA VAL A 34 -0.94 -26.50 -2.54
C VAL A 34 -1.03 -26.44 -4.08
N LEU A 35 -0.32 -27.30 -4.81
CA LEU A 35 -0.27 -27.32 -6.27
C LEU A 35 -1.64 -27.59 -6.91
N ILE A 36 -2.47 -28.39 -6.26
CA ILE A 36 -3.79 -28.79 -6.79
C ILE A 36 -4.66 -27.56 -7.07
N LEU A 37 -4.68 -26.60 -6.15
CA LEU A 37 -5.59 -25.44 -6.24
C LEU A 37 -5.27 -24.49 -7.42
N PRO A 38 -4.02 -24.03 -7.63
CA PRO A 38 -3.70 -23.21 -8.81
C PRO A 38 -4.01 -23.92 -10.14
N ILE A 39 -3.82 -25.25 -10.24
CA ILE A 39 -4.17 -26.02 -11.44
C ILE A 39 -5.71 -26.02 -11.65
N LEU A 40 -6.48 -26.24 -10.62
CA LEU A 40 -7.95 -26.19 -10.70
C LEU A 40 -8.44 -24.80 -11.10
N LEU A 41 -7.87 -23.74 -10.50
CA LEU A 41 -8.21 -22.36 -10.84
C LEU A 41 -7.84 -22.03 -12.26
N PHE A 42 -6.64 -22.43 -12.73
CA PHE A 42 -6.23 -22.26 -14.11
C PHE A 42 -7.21 -22.93 -15.07
N SER A 43 -7.58 -24.20 -14.81
CA SER A 43 -8.55 -24.94 -15.62
C SER A 43 -9.93 -24.25 -15.62
N TYR A 44 -10.37 -23.71 -14.48
CA TYR A 44 -11.62 -22.95 -14.38
C TYR A 44 -11.58 -21.67 -15.24
N PHE A 45 -10.49 -20.88 -15.19
CA PHE A 45 -10.37 -19.69 -16.01
C PHE A 45 -10.17 -20.00 -17.50
N VAL A 46 -9.54 -21.12 -17.86
CA VAL A 46 -9.47 -21.58 -19.26
C VAL A 46 -10.86 -21.85 -19.84
N GLN A 47 -11.78 -22.42 -19.08
CA GLN A 47 -13.16 -22.63 -19.53
C GLN A 47 -13.90 -21.31 -19.83
N MET A 48 -13.54 -20.22 -19.12
CA MET A 48 -14.13 -18.90 -19.35
C MET A 48 -13.67 -18.23 -20.64
N LEU A 49 -12.60 -18.71 -21.28
CA LEU A 49 -12.14 -18.18 -22.56
C LEU A 49 -13.24 -18.22 -23.63
N HIS A 50 -14.10 -19.24 -23.61
CA HIS A 50 -15.22 -19.33 -24.55
C HIS A 50 -16.25 -18.20 -24.37
N ILE A 51 -16.42 -17.69 -23.16
CA ILE A 51 -17.34 -16.58 -22.86
C ILE A 51 -16.77 -15.27 -23.41
N THR A 52 -15.52 -14.94 -23.08
CA THR A 52 -14.89 -13.69 -23.48
C THR A 52 -14.56 -13.63 -24.97
N SER A 53 -14.17 -14.74 -25.60
CA SER A 53 -13.92 -14.81 -27.04
C SER A 53 -15.17 -14.57 -27.90
N ASN A 54 -16.36 -14.73 -27.34
CA ASN A 54 -17.63 -14.41 -27.97
C ASN A 54 -18.12 -12.98 -27.63
N GLY A 55 -17.27 -12.12 -27.08
CA GLY A 55 -17.60 -10.74 -26.69
C GLY A 55 -18.54 -10.64 -25.49
N ARG A 56 -18.75 -11.75 -24.75
CA ARG A 56 -19.58 -11.73 -23.56
C ARG A 56 -18.73 -11.49 -22.31
N THR A 57 -19.32 -10.83 -21.32
CA THR A 57 -18.71 -10.57 -20.02
C THR A 57 -19.51 -11.24 -18.92
N LEU A 58 -18.88 -11.57 -17.81
CA LEU A 58 -19.55 -12.12 -16.64
C LEU A 58 -19.51 -11.09 -15.51
N PHE A 59 -20.68 -10.81 -14.97
CA PHE A 59 -20.84 -9.95 -13.82
C PHE A 59 -21.47 -10.70 -12.66
N SER A 60 -20.93 -10.51 -11.46
CA SER A 60 -21.46 -11.09 -10.24
C SER A 60 -21.23 -10.16 -9.07
N GLN A 61 -22.25 -10.01 -8.23
CA GLN A 61 -22.20 -9.15 -7.05
C GLN A 61 -22.53 -9.96 -5.80
N ALA A 62 -21.77 -9.70 -4.74
CA ALA A 62 -22.08 -10.14 -3.39
C ALA A 62 -22.11 -8.88 -2.50
N GLU A 63 -23.20 -8.70 -1.78
CA GLU A 63 -23.37 -7.58 -0.86
C GLU A 63 -22.39 -7.71 0.30
N TRP A 64 -21.71 -6.60 0.64
CA TRP A 64 -20.81 -6.50 1.79
C TRP A 64 -21.21 -5.33 2.69
N ILE A 65 -21.14 -4.08 2.20
CA ILE A 65 -21.58 -2.88 2.92
C ILE A 65 -22.42 -2.03 1.94
N PRO A 66 -23.68 -2.43 1.69
CA PRO A 66 -24.53 -1.78 0.67
C PRO A 66 -24.77 -0.29 0.97
N SER A 67 -24.88 0.08 2.25
CA SER A 67 -25.09 1.46 2.69
C SER A 67 -23.99 2.45 2.27
N LEU A 68 -22.79 1.96 1.99
CA LEU A 68 -21.65 2.74 1.53
C LEU A 68 -21.30 2.47 0.06
N GLY A 69 -22.13 1.72 -0.67
CA GLY A 69 -21.81 1.32 -2.06
C GLY A 69 -20.63 0.35 -2.19
N MET A 70 -20.18 -0.24 -1.07
CA MET A 70 -19.02 -1.13 -1.03
C MET A 70 -19.48 -2.57 -1.12
N ASN A 71 -19.68 -3.08 -2.34
CA ASN A 71 -20.06 -4.45 -2.60
C ASN A 71 -18.92 -5.23 -3.25
N PHE A 72 -18.82 -6.53 -2.96
CA PHE A 72 -17.84 -7.39 -3.63
C PHE A 72 -18.38 -7.73 -5.04
N THR A 73 -18.17 -6.82 -5.96
CA THR A 73 -18.53 -6.95 -7.36
C THR A 73 -17.37 -7.52 -8.16
N VAL A 74 -17.65 -8.59 -8.91
CA VAL A 74 -16.69 -9.27 -9.79
C VAL A 74 -17.10 -9.04 -11.23
N TYR A 75 -16.15 -8.62 -12.05
CA TYR A 75 -16.33 -8.41 -13.47
C TYR A 75 -15.24 -9.13 -14.27
N VAL A 76 -15.66 -10.08 -15.12
CA VAL A 76 -14.78 -10.86 -15.96
C VAL A 76 -14.97 -10.44 -17.42
N ASP A 77 -13.92 -9.83 -17.95
CA ASP A 77 -13.76 -9.49 -19.37
C ASP A 77 -12.45 -10.05 -19.90
N GLY A 78 -12.09 -9.74 -21.14
CA GLY A 78 -10.86 -10.23 -21.75
C GLY A 78 -9.59 -9.82 -21.01
N LEU A 79 -9.54 -8.59 -20.45
CA LEU A 79 -8.37 -8.09 -19.74
C LEU A 79 -8.22 -8.80 -18.37
N SER A 80 -9.28 -8.87 -17.60
CA SER A 80 -9.25 -9.55 -16.28
C SER A 80 -8.96 -11.04 -16.41
N LEU A 81 -9.52 -11.70 -17.44
CA LEU A 81 -9.29 -13.13 -17.70
C LEU A 81 -7.85 -13.41 -18.11
N LEU A 82 -7.25 -12.57 -18.96
CA LEU A 82 -5.83 -12.66 -19.32
C LEU A 82 -4.95 -12.69 -18.07
N PHE A 83 -5.17 -11.73 -17.16
CA PHE A 83 -4.39 -11.65 -15.91
C PHE A 83 -4.67 -12.84 -14.99
N ALA A 84 -5.93 -13.28 -14.86
CA ALA A 84 -6.28 -14.43 -14.04
C ALA A 84 -5.59 -15.72 -14.53
N LEU A 85 -5.49 -15.92 -15.85
CA LEU A 85 -4.75 -17.03 -16.45
C LEU A 85 -3.24 -16.95 -16.17
N LEU A 86 -2.64 -15.75 -16.26
CA LEU A 86 -1.22 -15.57 -15.93
C LEU A 86 -0.94 -15.83 -14.44
N ILE A 87 -1.79 -15.33 -13.54
CA ILE A 87 -1.67 -15.49 -12.09
C ILE A 87 -1.75 -16.97 -11.71
N THR A 88 -2.74 -17.69 -12.21
CA THR A 88 -2.98 -19.09 -11.83
C THR A 88 -2.04 -20.05 -12.56
N GLY A 89 -1.80 -19.85 -13.85
CA GLY A 89 -0.95 -20.73 -14.66
C GLY A 89 0.52 -20.66 -14.25
N ILE A 90 1.10 -19.45 -14.16
CA ILE A 90 2.49 -19.30 -13.68
C ILE A 90 2.56 -19.62 -12.19
N GLY A 91 1.51 -19.32 -11.40
CA GLY A 91 1.40 -19.71 -10.01
C GLY A 91 1.54 -21.21 -9.79
N ALA A 92 0.87 -22.03 -10.61
CA ALA A 92 1.02 -23.49 -10.58
C ALA A 92 2.47 -23.94 -10.86
N LEU A 93 3.10 -23.36 -11.89
CA LEU A 93 4.49 -23.67 -12.23
C LEU A 93 5.47 -23.25 -11.13
N VAL A 94 5.22 -22.09 -10.47
CA VAL A 94 6.03 -21.63 -9.35
C VAL A 94 5.87 -22.54 -8.13
N VAL A 95 4.66 -22.99 -7.81
CA VAL A 95 4.46 -23.97 -6.73
C VAL A 95 5.18 -25.28 -7.03
N LEU A 96 5.10 -25.79 -8.27
CA LEU A 96 5.83 -27.00 -8.70
C LEU A 96 7.34 -26.80 -8.55
N TYR A 97 7.88 -25.67 -9.01
CA TYR A 97 9.29 -25.33 -8.88
C TYR A 97 9.71 -25.27 -7.39
N SER A 98 8.87 -24.68 -6.52
CA SER A 98 9.15 -24.51 -5.10
C SER A 98 9.30 -25.84 -4.36
N ILE A 99 8.59 -26.90 -4.79
CA ILE A 99 8.65 -28.24 -4.18
C ILE A 99 10.08 -28.80 -4.25
N PHE A 100 10.79 -28.55 -5.33
CA PHE A 100 12.15 -29.05 -5.55
C PHE A 100 13.25 -28.04 -5.15
N TYR A 101 12.91 -26.74 -5.08
CA TYR A 101 13.83 -25.69 -4.73
C TYR A 101 13.98 -25.51 -3.20
N LEU A 102 12.89 -25.62 -2.42
CA LEU A 102 12.87 -25.40 -0.97
C LEU A 102 13.05 -26.71 -0.21
N SER A 103 14.05 -26.76 0.67
CA SER A 103 14.29 -27.91 1.54
C SER A 103 13.20 -28.00 2.62
N LYS A 104 12.56 -29.18 2.72
CA LYS A 104 11.56 -29.47 3.74
C LYS A 104 12.09 -29.38 5.16
N GLU A 105 13.37 -29.70 5.38
CA GLU A 105 14.00 -29.76 6.70
C GLU A 105 14.52 -28.40 7.17
N LYS A 106 14.94 -27.54 6.23
CA LYS A 106 15.60 -26.26 6.53
C LYS A 106 14.66 -25.07 6.49
N GLU A 107 13.52 -25.20 5.78
CA GLU A 107 12.65 -24.06 5.47
C GLU A 107 11.26 -24.19 6.14
N GLN A 108 10.67 -23.04 6.48
CA GLN A 108 9.33 -22.99 7.08
C GLN A 108 8.26 -22.97 5.96
N LEU A 109 8.06 -24.11 5.31
CA LEU A 109 7.17 -24.26 4.16
C LEU A 109 5.73 -23.82 4.47
N GLY A 110 5.27 -24.00 5.72
CA GLY A 110 3.96 -23.55 6.14
C GLY A 110 3.77 -22.04 5.89
N SER A 111 4.66 -21.21 6.39
CA SER A 111 4.63 -19.75 6.20
C SER A 111 4.82 -19.37 4.73
N PHE A 112 5.74 -20.03 4.01
CA PHE A 112 5.99 -19.76 2.60
C PHE A 112 4.74 -19.92 1.74
N TYR A 113 4.09 -21.09 1.80
CA TYR A 113 2.90 -21.35 0.98
C TYR A 113 1.68 -20.57 1.44
N THR A 114 1.54 -20.28 2.75
CA THR A 114 0.49 -19.38 3.26
C THR A 114 0.62 -18.00 2.61
N TYR A 115 1.80 -17.38 2.65
CA TYR A 115 2.01 -16.07 2.05
C TYR A 115 1.85 -16.07 0.53
N LEU A 116 2.27 -17.15 -0.14
CA LEU A 116 2.12 -17.31 -1.59
C LEU A 116 0.64 -17.39 -2.00
N LEU A 117 -0.18 -18.13 -1.26
CA LEU A 117 -1.62 -18.26 -1.49
C LEU A 117 -2.37 -16.97 -1.17
N MET A 118 -2.01 -16.28 -0.08
CA MET A 118 -2.53 -14.93 0.23
C MET A 118 -2.26 -13.97 -0.91
N PHE A 119 -1.04 -13.99 -1.45
CA PHE A 119 -0.66 -13.17 -2.59
C PHE A 119 -1.45 -13.52 -3.85
N MET A 120 -1.68 -14.81 -4.13
CA MET A 120 -2.49 -15.27 -5.27
C MET A 120 -3.94 -14.75 -5.16
N THR A 121 -4.57 -14.90 -3.99
CA THR A 121 -5.91 -14.34 -3.71
C THR A 121 -5.93 -12.83 -3.96
N ALA A 122 -4.96 -12.11 -3.41
CA ALA A 122 -4.88 -10.66 -3.54
C ALA A 122 -4.79 -10.23 -5.00
N MET A 123 -3.96 -10.89 -5.79
CA MET A 123 -3.83 -10.60 -7.22
C MET A 123 -5.09 -10.93 -8.02
N LEU A 124 -5.76 -12.06 -7.73
CA LEU A 124 -7.05 -12.40 -8.36
C LEU A 124 -8.12 -11.37 -7.98
N GLY A 125 -8.15 -10.93 -6.72
CA GLY A 125 -9.05 -9.88 -6.27
C GLY A 125 -8.82 -8.55 -6.99
N VAL A 126 -7.56 -8.13 -7.16
CA VAL A 126 -7.23 -6.90 -7.91
C VAL A 126 -7.75 -6.95 -9.35
N VAL A 127 -7.51 -8.04 -10.07
CA VAL A 127 -7.81 -8.12 -11.51
C VAL A 127 -9.26 -8.43 -11.83
N LEU A 128 -10.05 -8.92 -10.87
CA LEU A 128 -11.44 -9.31 -11.07
C LEU A 128 -12.44 -8.36 -10.39
N SER A 129 -12.01 -7.43 -9.53
CA SER A 129 -12.91 -6.49 -8.86
C SER A 129 -13.34 -5.34 -9.77
N ASP A 130 -14.65 -5.06 -9.79
CA ASP A 130 -15.23 -3.86 -10.40
C ASP A 130 -15.36 -2.69 -9.41
N ASN A 131 -15.49 -2.98 -8.12
CA ASN A 131 -15.57 -1.96 -7.09
C ASN A 131 -14.18 -1.44 -6.71
N MET A 132 -13.96 -0.11 -6.80
CA MET A 132 -12.67 0.54 -6.54
C MET A 132 -12.17 0.35 -5.11
N VAL A 133 -13.06 0.32 -4.11
CA VAL A 133 -12.66 0.11 -2.70
C VAL A 133 -12.24 -1.33 -2.48
N VAL A 134 -12.96 -2.30 -3.05
CA VAL A 134 -12.61 -3.72 -2.98
C VAL A 134 -11.30 -3.98 -3.73
N LEU A 135 -11.10 -3.35 -4.90
CA LEU A 135 -9.85 -3.38 -5.63
C LEU A 135 -8.70 -2.85 -4.77
N TYR A 136 -8.89 -1.71 -4.08
CA TYR A 136 -7.90 -1.14 -3.17
C TYR A 136 -7.57 -2.07 -2.01
N LEU A 137 -8.56 -2.72 -1.41
CA LEU A 137 -8.35 -3.69 -0.33
C LEU A 137 -7.45 -4.84 -0.79
N PHE A 138 -7.74 -5.44 -1.94
CA PHE A 138 -6.89 -6.48 -2.52
C PHE A 138 -5.52 -5.94 -2.96
N TRP A 139 -5.45 -4.70 -3.42
CA TRP A 139 -4.20 -4.03 -3.75
C TRP A 139 -3.26 -3.92 -2.55
N GLU A 140 -3.77 -3.51 -1.38
CA GLU A 140 -2.99 -3.47 -0.15
C GLU A 140 -2.66 -4.88 0.38
N LEU A 141 -3.55 -5.83 0.21
CA LEU A 141 -3.26 -7.23 0.53
C LEU A 141 -2.10 -7.77 -0.33
N THR A 142 -1.94 -7.32 -1.60
CA THR A 142 -0.74 -7.63 -2.40
C THR A 142 0.52 -7.00 -1.82
N SER A 143 0.44 -5.78 -1.25
CA SER A 143 1.58 -5.11 -0.61
C SER A 143 2.03 -5.87 0.63
N ILE A 144 1.08 -6.26 1.50
CA ILE A 144 1.35 -7.00 2.73
C ILE A 144 1.91 -8.40 2.42
N SER A 145 1.25 -9.15 1.55
CA SER A 145 1.67 -10.52 1.23
C SER A 145 3.03 -10.55 0.52
N SER A 146 3.32 -9.60 -0.37
CA SER A 146 4.64 -9.46 -0.98
C SER A 146 5.71 -9.05 0.02
N PHE A 147 5.42 -8.16 0.97
CA PHE A 147 6.32 -7.84 2.08
C PHE A 147 6.72 -9.10 2.87
N LEU A 148 5.75 -9.94 3.22
CA LEU A 148 5.99 -11.20 3.93
C LEU A 148 6.81 -12.19 3.08
N LEU A 149 6.58 -12.27 1.78
CA LEU A 149 7.33 -13.12 0.85
C LEU A 149 8.75 -12.62 0.63
N ILE A 150 8.97 -11.32 0.45
CA ILE A 150 10.30 -10.71 0.29
C ILE A 150 11.09 -10.84 1.60
N GLY A 151 10.42 -10.62 2.72
CA GLY A 151 10.94 -10.74 4.07
C GLY A 151 11.04 -12.18 4.60
N TYR A 152 10.80 -13.21 3.78
CA TYR A 152 10.76 -14.61 4.21
C TYR A 152 11.99 -15.02 5.02
N TRP A 153 13.19 -14.66 4.55
CA TRP A 153 14.44 -14.83 5.30
C TRP A 153 14.71 -13.64 6.24
N TYR A 154 13.76 -13.35 7.14
CA TYR A 154 13.74 -12.17 8.03
C TYR A 154 15.00 -12.03 8.91
N LYS A 155 15.78 -13.10 9.14
CA LYS A 155 17.05 -13.03 9.85
C LYS A 155 18.12 -12.27 9.06
N ARG A 156 18.02 -12.20 7.72
CA ARG A 156 18.94 -11.46 6.86
C ARG A 156 18.54 -9.98 6.84
N GLU A 157 19.47 -9.09 7.17
CA GLU A 157 19.21 -7.65 7.18
C GLU A 157 18.77 -7.11 5.82
N ARG A 158 19.43 -7.56 4.73
CA ARG A 158 19.06 -7.17 3.36
C ARG A 158 17.64 -7.57 2.99
N SER A 159 17.18 -8.74 3.43
CA SER A 159 15.81 -9.21 3.19
C SER A 159 14.79 -8.31 3.90
N ARG A 160 15.04 -7.93 5.16
CA ARG A 160 14.18 -6.98 5.90
C ARG A 160 14.17 -5.61 5.24
N TYR A 161 15.34 -5.08 4.85
CA TYR A 161 15.45 -3.79 4.18
C TYR A 161 14.68 -3.78 2.86
N GLY A 162 14.87 -4.77 1.99
CA GLY A 162 14.18 -4.90 0.71
C GLY A 162 12.65 -5.03 0.88
N ALA A 163 12.21 -5.82 1.87
CA ALA A 163 10.79 -5.98 2.20
C ALA A 163 10.16 -4.65 2.66
N THR A 164 10.77 -3.98 3.64
CA THR A 164 10.28 -2.70 4.17
C THR A 164 10.23 -1.62 3.10
N LYS A 165 11.27 -1.53 2.26
CA LYS A 165 11.33 -0.57 1.16
C LYS A 165 10.24 -0.81 0.12
N SER A 166 10.03 -2.07 -0.27
CA SER A 166 8.95 -2.46 -1.17
C SER A 166 7.59 -2.07 -0.59
N LEU A 167 7.33 -2.39 0.69
CA LEU A 167 6.09 -2.06 1.37
C LEU A 167 5.84 -0.55 1.39
N LEU A 168 6.80 0.24 1.87
CA LEU A 168 6.61 1.69 2.03
C LEU A 168 6.34 2.38 0.69
N ILE A 169 7.08 2.02 -0.38
CA ILE A 169 6.87 2.63 -1.70
C ILE A 169 5.52 2.21 -2.29
N THR A 170 5.14 0.94 -2.18
CA THR A 170 3.89 0.46 -2.78
C THR A 170 2.65 0.89 -2.00
N VAL A 171 2.72 0.99 -0.67
CA VAL A 171 1.63 1.54 0.16
C VAL A 171 1.45 3.04 -0.06
N PHE A 172 2.55 3.80 -0.19
CA PHE A 172 2.47 5.22 -0.55
C PHE A 172 1.69 5.42 -1.86
N GLY A 173 2.00 4.63 -2.89
CA GLY A 173 1.25 4.67 -4.16
C GLY A 173 -0.19 4.19 -4.01
N GLY A 174 -0.44 3.17 -3.19
CA GLY A 174 -1.78 2.66 -2.91
C GLY A 174 -2.67 3.71 -2.23
N LEU A 175 -2.14 4.44 -1.24
CA LEU A 175 -2.86 5.54 -0.59
C LEU A 175 -3.17 6.69 -1.57
N ALA A 176 -2.23 7.03 -2.46
CA ALA A 176 -2.49 7.99 -3.52
C ALA A 176 -3.62 7.51 -4.45
N MET A 177 -3.58 6.25 -4.89
CA MET A 177 -4.63 5.64 -5.71
C MET A 177 -6.00 5.67 -5.02
N LEU A 178 -6.06 5.38 -3.72
CA LEU A 178 -7.30 5.51 -2.94
C LEU A 178 -7.84 6.94 -2.99
N GLY A 179 -6.98 7.95 -2.83
CA GLY A 179 -7.36 9.35 -3.01
C GLY A 179 -7.97 9.61 -4.39
N GLY A 180 -7.38 9.05 -5.46
CA GLY A 180 -7.93 9.13 -6.81
C GLY A 180 -9.31 8.46 -6.94
N PHE A 181 -9.52 7.30 -6.32
CA PHE A 181 -10.81 6.61 -6.30
C PHE A 181 -11.89 7.39 -5.55
N ILE A 182 -11.53 8.03 -4.43
CA ILE A 182 -12.44 8.92 -3.70
C ILE A 182 -12.83 10.12 -4.56
N LEU A 183 -11.90 10.71 -5.33
CA LEU A 183 -12.23 11.82 -6.24
C LEU A 183 -13.17 11.37 -7.36
N ILE A 184 -13.01 10.17 -7.92
CA ILE A 184 -13.96 9.62 -8.88
C ILE A 184 -15.34 9.43 -8.23
N TYR A 185 -15.39 8.86 -7.02
CA TYR A 185 -16.64 8.70 -6.28
C TYR A 185 -17.36 10.04 -6.05
N LEU A 186 -16.64 11.10 -5.68
CA LEU A 186 -17.21 12.43 -5.48
C LEU A 186 -17.82 13.03 -6.77
N ILE A 187 -17.38 12.54 -7.93
CA ILE A 187 -17.93 12.97 -9.23
C ILE A 187 -19.13 12.12 -9.64
N THR A 188 -19.05 10.80 -9.46
CA THR A 188 -19.98 9.83 -10.06
C THR A 188 -20.98 9.24 -9.07
N ASP A 189 -20.79 9.50 -7.77
CA ASP A 189 -21.52 8.89 -6.65
C ASP A 189 -21.50 7.32 -6.69
N SER A 190 -20.47 6.75 -7.32
CA SER A 190 -20.32 5.29 -7.45
C SER A 190 -18.87 4.84 -7.33
N PHE A 191 -18.66 3.69 -6.68
CA PHE A 191 -17.36 3.01 -6.67
C PHE A 191 -17.20 1.97 -7.79
N SER A 192 -18.17 1.80 -8.69
CA SER A 192 -18.06 0.86 -9.82
C SER A 192 -17.24 1.50 -10.95
N ILE A 193 -16.21 0.76 -11.41
CA ILE A 193 -15.38 1.20 -12.55
C ILE A 193 -16.22 1.27 -13.82
N ARG A 194 -17.14 0.33 -14.05
CA ARG A 194 -18.02 0.32 -15.22
C ARG A 194 -18.98 1.49 -15.23
N GLU A 195 -19.55 1.85 -14.08
CA GLU A 195 -20.42 3.01 -13.97
C GLU A 195 -19.64 4.30 -14.21
N ALA A 196 -18.40 4.39 -13.74
CA ALA A 196 -17.51 5.51 -14.06
C ALA A 196 -17.24 5.64 -15.57
N VAL A 197 -17.04 4.53 -16.28
CA VAL A 197 -16.90 4.54 -17.75
C VAL A 197 -18.17 5.07 -18.44
N ASN A 198 -19.35 4.69 -17.95
CA ASN A 198 -20.63 5.17 -18.50
C ASN A 198 -20.88 6.66 -18.22
N GLN A 199 -20.22 7.25 -17.21
CA GLN A 199 -20.35 8.66 -16.82
C GLN A 199 -19.15 9.51 -17.27
N LEU A 200 -18.48 9.13 -18.36
CA LEU A 200 -17.26 9.76 -18.85
C LEU A 200 -17.40 11.29 -19.03
N GLN A 201 -18.50 11.77 -19.60
CA GLN A 201 -18.73 13.20 -19.82
C GLN A 201 -18.76 13.99 -18.51
N LEU A 202 -19.37 13.43 -17.46
CA LEU A 202 -19.42 14.06 -16.13
C LEU A 202 -18.02 14.13 -15.51
N ILE A 203 -17.24 13.04 -15.64
CA ILE A 203 -15.87 12.98 -15.12
C ILE A 203 -14.98 14.00 -15.82
N MET A 204 -15.06 14.10 -17.14
CA MET A 204 -14.25 15.04 -17.93
C MET A 204 -14.54 16.51 -17.61
N ALA A 205 -15.79 16.86 -17.33
CA ALA A 205 -16.20 18.23 -16.99
C ALA A 205 -15.75 18.64 -15.57
N SER A 206 -15.34 17.70 -14.73
CA SER A 206 -14.99 17.94 -13.34
C SER A 206 -13.57 18.51 -13.17
N PRO A 207 -13.36 19.49 -12.26
CA PRO A 207 -12.02 19.98 -11.92
C PRO A 207 -11.16 18.90 -11.26
N TYR A 208 -11.75 17.82 -10.75
CA TYR A 208 -11.07 16.70 -10.13
C TYR A 208 -10.56 15.66 -11.13
N PHE A 209 -10.82 15.78 -12.43
CA PHE A 209 -10.41 14.84 -13.47
C PHE A 209 -8.89 14.61 -13.48
N ILE A 210 -8.10 15.66 -13.65
CA ILE A 210 -6.63 15.57 -13.68
C ILE A 210 -6.04 15.14 -12.32
N PRO A 211 -6.46 15.70 -11.16
CA PRO A 211 -6.02 15.18 -9.86
C PRO A 211 -6.28 13.69 -9.65
N ALA A 212 -7.47 13.20 -9.96
CA ALA A 212 -7.81 11.77 -9.85
C ALA A 212 -6.90 10.91 -10.73
N MET A 213 -6.72 11.31 -11.98
CA MET A 213 -5.83 10.64 -12.94
C MET A 213 -4.39 10.53 -12.41
N ILE A 214 -3.81 11.64 -11.93
CA ILE A 214 -2.42 11.64 -11.42
C ILE A 214 -2.28 10.75 -10.19
N LEU A 215 -3.23 10.79 -9.27
CA LEU A 215 -3.22 9.97 -8.05
C LEU A 215 -3.32 8.47 -8.36
N ILE A 216 -4.16 8.08 -9.32
CA ILE A 216 -4.27 6.69 -9.79
C ILE A 216 -2.98 6.25 -10.49
N LEU A 217 -2.39 7.11 -11.33
CA LEU A 217 -1.11 6.82 -12.00
C LEU A 217 0.04 6.66 -11.01
N LEU A 218 0.08 7.45 -9.91
CA LEU A 218 1.06 7.24 -8.84
C LEU A 218 0.97 5.83 -8.24
N GLY A 219 -0.23 5.33 -7.99
CA GLY A 219 -0.45 3.95 -7.58
C GLY A 219 0.10 2.94 -8.58
N ALA A 220 -0.21 3.13 -9.86
CA ALA A 220 0.27 2.26 -10.93
C ALA A 220 1.81 2.28 -11.06
N PHE A 221 2.42 3.45 -11.02
CA PHE A 221 3.87 3.62 -11.21
C PHE A 221 4.68 3.04 -10.05
N THR A 222 4.23 3.19 -8.81
CA THR A 222 4.90 2.59 -7.65
C THR A 222 4.88 1.08 -7.70
N LYS A 223 3.74 0.47 -8.02
CA LYS A 223 3.58 -0.99 -8.06
C LYS A 223 4.30 -1.62 -9.27
N SER A 224 4.27 -0.96 -10.42
CA SER A 224 4.97 -1.41 -11.65
C SER A 224 6.41 -0.93 -11.75
N ALA A 225 6.99 -0.47 -10.66
CA ALA A 225 8.41 -0.06 -10.58
C ALA A 225 8.82 0.91 -11.71
N GLN A 226 7.95 1.89 -12.04
CA GLN A 226 8.26 2.93 -13.01
C GLN A 226 9.18 3.98 -12.39
N PHE A 227 9.92 4.69 -13.24
CA PHE A 227 10.75 5.81 -12.80
C PHE A 227 9.89 6.90 -12.12
N PRO A 228 10.32 7.47 -10.96
CA PRO A 228 11.54 7.19 -10.18
C PRO A 228 11.38 6.05 -9.15
N PHE A 229 10.23 5.40 -9.05
CA PHE A 229 9.87 4.43 -7.99
C PHE A 229 10.47 3.03 -8.19
N TYR A 230 11.23 2.77 -9.24
CA TYR A 230 11.85 1.46 -9.55
C TYR A 230 12.79 0.92 -8.47
N ILE A 231 13.24 1.76 -7.55
CA ILE A 231 14.32 1.50 -6.59
C ILE A 231 14.05 0.35 -5.61
N TRP A 232 12.80 -0.03 -5.39
CA TRP A 232 12.47 -1.15 -4.50
C TRP A 232 12.66 -2.51 -5.17
N LEU A 233 12.53 -2.60 -6.50
CA LEU A 233 12.50 -3.87 -7.21
C LEU A 233 13.85 -4.63 -7.15
N PRO A 234 15.03 -4.00 -7.34
CA PRO A 234 16.31 -4.69 -7.16
C PRO A 234 16.54 -5.19 -5.74
N ASP A 235 16.11 -4.44 -4.71
CA ASP A 235 16.28 -4.83 -3.32
C ASP A 235 15.30 -5.95 -2.91
N ALA A 236 14.16 -6.08 -3.59
CA ALA A 236 13.21 -7.17 -3.42
C ALA A 236 13.76 -8.54 -3.90
N MET A 237 14.87 -8.56 -4.65
CA MET A 237 15.52 -9.81 -5.14
C MET A 237 16.17 -10.66 -4.05
N GLU A 238 16.23 -10.18 -2.82
CA GLU A 238 16.63 -10.99 -1.66
C GLU A 238 15.58 -12.07 -1.28
N ALA A 239 14.39 -12.01 -1.88
CA ALA A 239 13.37 -13.06 -1.77
C ALA A 239 13.87 -14.42 -2.31
N PRO A 240 13.30 -15.56 -1.86
CA PRO A 240 13.51 -16.86 -2.51
C PRO A 240 13.19 -16.79 -4.01
N THR A 241 13.93 -17.53 -4.84
CA THR A 241 13.77 -17.42 -6.30
C THR A 241 12.37 -17.76 -6.82
N PRO A 242 11.64 -18.74 -6.27
CA PRO A 242 10.25 -18.97 -6.65
C PRO A 242 9.37 -17.72 -6.49
N VAL A 243 9.57 -16.98 -5.38
CA VAL A 243 8.88 -15.71 -5.11
C VAL A 243 9.26 -14.68 -6.16
N SER A 244 10.57 -14.49 -6.41
CA SER A 244 11.05 -13.53 -7.42
C SER A 244 10.48 -13.87 -8.81
N SER A 245 10.42 -15.16 -9.18
CA SER A 245 9.81 -15.60 -10.44
C SER A 245 8.33 -15.23 -10.50
N TYR A 246 7.56 -15.45 -9.45
CA TYR A 246 6.12 -15.17 -9.43
C TYR A 246 5.81 -13.68 -9.43
N LEU A 247 6.39 -12.93 -8.49
CA LEU A 247 6.12 -11.50 -8.33
C LEU A 247 6.51 -10.67 -9.54
N HIS A 248 7.63 -11.03 -10.19
CA HIS A 248 8.27 -10.15 -11.19
C HIS A 248 8.06 -10.60 -12.64
N SER A 249 7.56 -11.82 -12.88
CA SER A 249 7.22 -12.25 -14.24
C SER A 249 5.74 -12.08 -14.56
N ALA A 250 4.84 -12.43 -13.62
CA ALA A 250 3.43 -12.62 -13.94
C ALA A 250 2.46 -11.72 -13.15
N THR A 251 2.85 -11.24 -11.95
CA THR A 251 1.88 -10.76 -10.97
C THR A 251 2.13 -9.34 -10.47
N MET A 252 2.77 -9.14 -9.33
CA MET A 252 2.84 -7.87 -8.60
C MET A 252 3.21 -6.66 -9.47
N VAL A 253 4.29 -6.76 -10.22
CA VAL A 253 4.78 -5.65 -11.05
C VAL A 253 3.89 -5.34 -12.25
N LYS A 254 2.97 -6.23 -12.59
CA LYS A 254 1.98 -6.05 -13.64
C LYS A 254 0.65 -5.50 -13.14
N ALA A 255 0.44 -5.42 -11.81
CA ALA A 255 -0.78 -4.86 -11.25
C ALA A 255 -0.96 -3.37 -11.64
N GLY A 256 0.11 -2.57 -11.66
CA GLY A 256 0.00 -1.20 -12.13
C GLY A 256 -0.23 -1.09 -13.64
N ILE A 257 0.32 -2.02 -14.44
CA ILE A 257 0.00 -2.12 -15.88
C ILE A 257 -1.49 -2.45 -16.07
N TYR A 258 -2.00 -3.40 -15.29
CA TYR A 258 -3.44 -3.72 -15.27
C TYR A 258 -4.27 -2.48 -14.92
N LEU A 259 -3.87 -1.72 -13.89
CA LEU A 259 -4.59 -0.51 -13.47
C LEU A 259 -4.62 0.53 -14.59
N VAL A 260 -3.49 0.80 -15.25
CA VAL A 260 -3.43 1.72 -16.40
C VAL A 260 -4.33 1.23 -17.53
N ALA A 261 -4.25 -0.06 -17.88
CA ALA A 261 -5.10 -0.64 -18.92
C ALA A 261 -6.60 -0.57 -18.56
N ARG A 262 -6.96 -0.81 -17.28
CA ARG A 262 -8.34 -0.81 -16.79
C ARG A 262 -8.96 0.59 -16.75
N PHE A 263 -8.16 1.63 -16.46
CA PHE A 263 -8.62 3.01 -16.41
C PHE A 263 -8.38 3.77 -17.73
N SER A 264 -7.78 3.14 -18.75
CA SER A 264 -7.66 3.74 -20.09
C SER A 264 -8.98 4.20 -20.69
N PRO A 265 -10.10 3.46 -20.61
CA PRO A 265 -11.39 3.94 -21.14
C PRO A 265 -11.86 5.27 -20.52
N ILE A 266 -11.44 5.58 -19.31
CA ILE A 266 -11.83 6.82 -18.61
C ILE A 266 -10.87 7.97 -18.95
N PHE A 267 -9.56 7.73 -18.95
CA PHE A 267 -8.56 8.80 -18.97
C PHE A 267 -7.85 8.98 -20.32
N ALA A 268 -7.90 7.98 -21.24
CA ALA A 268 -7.13 8.01 -22.47
C ALA A 268 -7.57 9.10 -23.48
N ILE A 269 -8.72 9.71 -23.24
CA ILE A 269 -9.19 10.88 -23.99
C ILE A 269 -8.36 12.13 -23.71
N SER A 270 -7.58 12.16 -22.61
CA SER A 270 -6.75 13.28 -22.21
C SER A 270 -5.33 13.17 -22.78
N GLU A 271 -4.84 14.24 -23.41
CA GLU A 271 -3.44 14.34 -23.83
C GLU A 271 -2.46 14.17 -22.66
N VAL A 272 -2.84 14.61 -21.44
CA VAL A 272 -2.02 14.47 -20.23
C VAL A 272 -1.79 13.00 -19.89
N TRP A 273 -2.79 12.13 -20.12
CA TRP A 273 -2.65 10.68 -19.97
C TRP A 273 -1.61 10.11 -20.94
N PHE A 274 -1.74 10.46 -22.20
CA PHE A 274 -0.78 10.04 -23.24
C PHE A 274 0.64 10.45 -22.86
N TRP A 275 0.89 11.72 -22.61
CA TRP A 275 2.22 12.25 -22.30
C TRP A 275 2.80 11.65 -21.03
N THR A 276 2.02 11.58 -19.96
CA THR A 276 2.51 11.09 -18.66
C THR A 276 2.94 9.63 -18.75
N ILE A 277 2.11 8.76 -19.33
CA ILE A 277 2.43 7.33 -19.41
C ILE A 277 3.55 7.07 -20.42
N SER A 278 3.51 7.73 -21.58
CA SER A 278 4.51 7.52 -22.63
C SER A 278 5.89 7.99 -22.20
N ILE A 279 6.01 9.18 -21.58
CA ILE A 279 7.30 9.71 -21.11
C ILE A 279 7.85 8.88 -19.96
N VAL A 280 7.03 8.59 -18.94
CA VAL A 280 7.46 7.77 -17.80
C VAL A 280 7.85 6.36 -18.27
N GLY A 281 7.07 5.76 -19.18
CA GLY A 281 7.40 4.47 -19.79
C GLY A 281 8.72 4.49 -20.55
N LEU A 282 8.96 5.51 -21.38
CA LEU A 282 10.17 5.67 -22.16
C LEU A 282 11.43 5.87 -21.28
N ILE A 283 11.33 6.75 -20.27
CA ILE A 283 12.41 6.94 -19.30
C ILE A 283 12.68 5.63 -18.54
N THR A 284 11.65 4.92 -18.11
CA THR A 284 11.78 3.66 -17.39
C THR A 284 12.43 2.58 -18.25
N LEU A 285 12.03 2.46 -19.52
CA LEU A 285 12.60 1.55 -20.49
C LEU A 285 14.11 1.78 -20.65
N PHE A 286 14.51 3.03 -20.91
CA PHE A 286 15.92 3.39 -21.07
C PHE A 286 16.72 3.21 -19.77
N TRP A 287 16.23 3.75 -18.67
CA TRP A 287 16.91 3.73 -17.37
C TRP A 287 17.12 2.31 -16.87
N GLY A 288 16.08 1.46 -16.98
CA GLY A 288 16.15 0.05 -16.62
C GLY A 288 17.18 -0.71 -17.44
N SER A 289 17.17 -0.57 -18.78
CA SER A 289 18.11 -1.26 -19.67
C SER A 289 19.55 -0.81 -19.45
N PHE A 290 19.78 0.50 -19.31
CA PHE A 290 21.09 1.06 -19.04
C PHE A 290 21.67 0.54 -17.70
N HIS A 291 20.88 0.55 -16.62
CA HIS A 291 21.34 0.09 -15.31
C HIS A 291 21.48 -1.43 -15.19
N ALA A 292 20.79 -2.21 -16.02
CA ALA A 292 20.95 -3.66 -16.07
C ALA A 292 22.36 -4.07 -16.49
N VAL A 293 22.97 -3.37 -17.43
CA VAL A 293 24.35 -3.61 -17.89
C VAL A 293 25.39 -3.39 -16.78
N ARG A 294 25.08 -2.52 -15.83
CA ARG A 294 25.97 -2.25 -14.68
C ARG A 294 26.06 -3.41 -13.70
N GLN A 295 25.01 -4.26 -13.62
CA GLN A 295 24.90 -5.29 -12.57
C GLN A 295 25.84 -6.47 -12.82
N ASN A 296 26.23 -7.15 -11.72
CA ASN A 296 27.01 -8.37 -11.75
C ASN A 296 26.28 -9.57 -11.10
N ASP A 297 25.17 -9.33 -10.39
CA ASP A 297 24.31 -10.36 -9.80
C ASP A 297 23.23 -10.75 -10.81
N LEU A 298 23.00 -12.05 -11.03
CA LEU A 298 22.02 -12.58 -11.99
C LEU A 298 20.61 -12.05 -11.70
N LYS A 299 20.18 -12.08 -10.44
CA LYS A 299 18.85 -11.57 -10.06
C LYS A 299 18.75 -10.05 -10.21
N ALA A 300 19.84 -9.32 -9.94
CA ALA A 300 19.85 -7.87 -10.13
C ALA A 300 19.78 -7.48 -11.62
N ILE A 301 20.47 -8.20 -12.50
CA ILE A 301 20.31 -8.03 -13.97
C ILE A 301 18.87 -8.26 -14.37
N LEU A 302 18.26 -9.36 -13.92
CA LEU A 302 16.87 -9.68 -14.21
C LEU A 302 15.89 -8.66 -13.62
N ALA A 303 16.18 -8.08 -12.45
CA ALA A 303 15.38 -7.01 -11.85
C ALA A 303 15.36 -5.74 -12.70
N TYR A 304 16.52 -5.18 -13.03
CA TYR A 304 16.61 -4.00 -13.89
C TYR A 304 16.06 -4.25 -15.29
N SER A 305 16.28 -5.46 -15.84
CA SER A 305 15.67 -5.85 -17.10
C SER A 305 14.13 -5.94 -16.99
N THR A 306 13.57 -6.31 -15.83
CA THR A 306 12.13 -6.26 -15.59
C THR A 306 11.63 -4.82 -15.56
N VAL A 307 12.31 -3.90 -14.87
CA VAL A 307 12.00 -2.46 -14.91
C VAL A 307 11.93 -1.96 -16.37
N SER A 308 12.95 -2.29 -17.16
CA SER A 308 13.01 -1.91 -18.59
C SER A 308 11.81 -2.44 -19.38
N GLN A 309 11.48 -3.73 -19.25
CA GLN A 309 10.38 -4.34 -20.01
C GLN A 309 9.00 -3.85 -19.55
N LEU A 310 8.84 -3.52 -18.25
CA LEU A 310 7.61 -2.89 -17.76
C LEU A 310 7.46 -1.46 -18.29
N GLY A 311 8.57 -0.72 -18.39
CA GLY A 311 8.60 0.59 -19.06
C GLY A 311 8.19 0.50 -20.53
N MET A 312 8.63 -0.55 -21.22
CA MET A 312 8.23 -0.83 -22.62
C MET A 312 6.71 -1.05 -22.74
N ILE A 313 6.11 -1.84 -21.85
CA ILE A 313 4.65 -2.08 -21.87
C ILE A 313 3.89 -0.79 -21.55
N MET A 314 4.34 -0.01 -20.54
CA MET A 314 3.73 1.28 -20.21
C MET A 314 3.81 2.26 -21.39
N LEU A 315 4.96 2.35 -22.04
CA LEU A 315 5.14 3.19 -23.23
C LEU A 315 4.14 2.82 -24.34
N MET A 316 4.00 1.52 -24.63
CA MET A 316 3.07 1.06 -25.65
C MET A 316 1.60 1.31 -25.26
N LEU A 317 1.23 1.19 -23.99
CA LEU A 317 -0.11 1.56 -23.51
C LEU A 317 -0.36 3.07 -23.61
N GLY A 318 0.64 3.89 -23.28
CA GLY A 318 0.56 5.33 -23.43
C GLY A 318 0.36 5.76 -24.90
N VAL A 319 1.17 5.21 -25.81
CA VAL A 319 1.02 5.46 -27.26
C VAL A 319 -0.30 4.92 -27.78
N GLY A 320 -0.74 3.76 -27.29
CA GLY A 320 -2.02 3.17 -27.63
C GLY A 320 -3.24 4.02 -27.22
N ALA A 321 -3.11 4.87 -26.20
CA ALA A 321 -4.16 5.82 -25.80
C ALA A 321 -4.53 6.80 -26.92
N ALA A 322 -3.62 7.09 -27.84
CA ALA A 322 -3.91 7.89 -29.04
C ALA A 322 -5.01 7.29 -29.93
N ALA A 323 -5.29 5.98 -29.82
CA ALA A 323 -6.38 5.35 -30.54
C ALA A 323 -7.76 5.94 -30.20
N ILE A 324 -7.96 6.35 -28.95
CA ILE A 324 -9.17 6.97 -28.47
C ILE A 324 -9.17 8.46 -28.83
N HIS A 325 -8.07 9.16 -28.59
CA HIS A 325 -7.96 10.59 -28.83
C HIS A 325 -8.12 10.97 -30.33
N GLU A 326 -7.43 10.24 -31.21
CA GLU A 326 -7.43 10.47 -32.67
C GLU A 326 -8.62 9.80 -33.39
N ASN A 327 -9.46 9.07 -32.64
CA ASN A 327 -10.54 8.26 -33.21
C ASN A 327 -10.08 7.36 -34.39
N ASN A 328 -8.86 6.82 -34.30
CA ASN A 328 -8.25 5.96 -35.27
C ASN A 328 -7.73 4.64 -34.68
N PRO A 329 -8.64 3.71 -34.38
CA PRO A 329 -8.34 2.47 -33.68
C PRO A 329 -7.47 1.50 -34.49
N ALA A 330 -7.66 1.48 -35.80
CA ALA A 330 -6.88 0.61 -36.69
C ALA A 330 -5.39 0.97 -36.68
N PHE A 331 -5.06 2.22 -36.47
CA PHE A 331 -3.71 2.73 -36.56
C PHE A 331 -2.95 2.67 -35.22
N PHE A 332 -3.56 3.16 -34.16
CA PHE A 332 -2.92 3.19 -32.82
C PHE A 332 -3.26 1.95 -31.97
N GLY A 333 -4.30 1.20 -32.30
CA GLY A 333 -4.61 -0.08 -31.67
C GLY A 333 -3.48 -1.12 -31.78
N ALA A 334 -2.60 -1.00 -32.78
CA ALA A 334 -1.38 -1.80 -32.90
C ALA A 334 -0.42 -1.62 -31.70
N ALA A 335 -0.40 -0.45 -31.05
CA ALA A 335 0.40 -0.23 -29.83
C ALA A 335 -0.19 -0.97 -28.64
N VAL A 336 -1.51 -0.99 -28.47
CA VAL A 336 -2.18 -1.79 -27.44
C VAL A 336 -1.98 -3.28 -27.68
N LEU A 337 -2.09 -3.73 -28.95
CA LEU A 337 -1.77 -5.10 -29.34
C LEU A 337 -0.33 -5.46 -28.94
N ALA A 338 0.64 -4.59 -29.27
CA ALA A 338 2.03 -4.80 -28.90
C ALA A 338 2.23 -4.90 -27.37
N ALA A 339 1.54 -4.04 -26.60
CA ALA A 339 1.58 -4.05 -25.15
C ALA A 339 1.06 -5.36 -24.54
N ILE A 340 -0.13 -5.80 -24.97
CA ILE A 340 -0.75 -7.04 -24.48
C ILE A 340 0.04 -8.27 -24.91
N PHE A 341 0.48 -8.34 -26.17
CA PHE A 341 1.29 -9.46 -26.64
C PHE A 341 2.64 -9.50 -25.91
N HIS A 342 3.30 -8.34 -25.72
CA HIS A 342 4.56 -8.30 -24.97
C HIS A 342 4.37 -8.64 -23.48
N LEU A 343 3.24 -8.30 -22.89
CA LEU A 343 2.90 -8.68 -21.51
C LEU A 343 2.85 -10.21 -21.35
N ILE A 344 2.28 -10.94 -22.32
CA ILE A 344 2.26 -12.41 -22.35
C ILE A 344 3.68 -12.95 -22.55
N ASN A 345 4.39 -12.44 -23.56
CA ASN A 345 5.76 -12.85 -23.86
C ASN A 345 6.72 -12.64 -22.70
N HIS A 346 6.62 -11.47 -22.06
CA HIS A 346 7.39 -11.15 -20.87
C HIS A 346 7.13 -12.14 -19.72
N ALA A 347 5.88 -12.57 -19.50
CA ALA A 347 5.55 -13.54 -18.46
C ALA A 347 6.27 -14.88 -18.69
N THR A 348 6.32 -15.35 -19.95
CA THR A 348 6.93 -16.64 -20.30
C THR A 348 8.46 -16.57 -20.19
N PHE A 349 9.14 -15.67 -20.92
CA PHE A 349 10.60 -15.66 -20.89
C PHE A 349 11.18 -15.22 -19.56
N LYS A 350 10.52 -14.28 -18.83
CA LYS A 350 11.00 -13.87 -17.50
C LYS A 350 10.80 -14.94 -16.44
N GLY A 351 9.65 -15.62 -16.45
CA GLY A 351 9.42 -16.75 -15.56
C GLY A 351 10.48 -17.82 -15.72
N SER A 352 10.76 -18.19 -16.97
CA SER A 352 11.81 -19.14 -17.32
C SER A 352 13.19 -18.67 -16.85
N LEU A 353 13.58 -17.42 -17.13
CA LEU A 353 14.90 -16.87 -16.77
C LEU A 353 15.11 -16.75 -15.25
N PHE A 354 14.08 -16.32 -14.48
CA PHE A 354 14.20 -16.28 -13.02
C PHE A 354 14.37 -17.68 -12.44
N MET A 355 13.63 -18.67 -12.92
CA MET A 355 13.78 -20.06 -12.49
C MET A 355 15.16 -20.62 -12.87
N ALA A 356 15.66 -20.34 -14.09
CA ALA A 356 17.00 -20.72 -14.52
C ALA A 356 18.09 -20.05 -13.64
N ALA A 357 17.96 -18.76 -13.34
CA ALA A 357 18.88 -18.08 -12.41
C ALA A 357 18.83 -18.68 -10.98
N GLY A 358 17.65 -19.15 -10.57
CA GLY A 358 17.53 -19.87 -9.31
C GLY A 358 18.18 -21.24 -9.31
N ILE A 359 18.11 -21.96 -10.42
CA ILE A 359 18.83 -23.22 -10.62
C ILE A 359 20.34 -22.97 -10.50
N ILE A 360 20.86 -21.98 -11.21
CA ILE A 360 22.27 -21.62 -11.15
C ILE A 360 22.71 -21.28 -9.72
N ASP A 361 21.94 -20.42 -9.02
CA ASP A 361 22.19 -20.05 -7.62
C ASP A 361 22.17 -21.27 -6.68
N HIS A 362 21.18 -22.15 -6.87
CA HIS A 362 21.02 -23.34 -6.01
C HIS A 362 22.15 -24.36 -6.20
N GLU A 363 22.57 -24.61 -7.45
CA GLU A 363 23.54 -25.66 -7.78
C GLU A 363 24.99 -25.18 -7.71
N THR A 364 25.26 -23.86 -7.85
CA THR A 364 26.63 -23.31 -7.76
C THR A 364 26.93 -22.60 -6.45
N GLY A 365 25.89 -22.19 -5.70
CA GLY A 365 25.98 -21.38 -4.48
C GLY A 365 26.28 -19.90 -4.71
N THR A 366 26.30 -19.41 -5.96
CA THR A 366 26.60 -18.01 -6.27
C THR A 366 25.77 -17.45 -7.40
N ARG A 367 25.44 -16.16 -7.32
CA ARG A 367 24.74 -15.38 -8.36
C ARG A 367 25.67 -14.41 -9.08
N ASP A 368 26.92 -14.29 -8.69
CA ASP A 368 27.89 -13.34 -9.25
C ASP A 368 28.46 -13.85 -10.56
N ILE A 369 28.06 -13.20 -11.70
CA ILE A 369 28.52 -13.57 -13.04
C ILE A 369 30.05 -13.48 -13.25
N ARG A 370 30.78 -12.85 -12.33
CA ARG A 370 32.25 -12.78 -12.37
C ARG A 370 32.90 -14.06 -11.86
N LYS A 371 32.19 -14.82 -11.02
CA LYS A 371 32.63 -16.08 -10.45
C LYS A 371 32.12 -17.29 -11.26
N LEU A 372 31.14 -17.06 -12.14
CA LEU A 372 30.57 -18.07 -13.02
C LEU A 372 31.37 -18.14 -14.31
N GLY A 373 31.23 -19.23 -15.06
CA GLY A 373 31.83 -19.48 -16.36
C GLY A 373 31.91 -20.97 -16.66
N GLY A 374 31.90 -21.36 -17.94
CA GLY A 374 32.08 -22.75 -18.38
C GLY A 374 30.96 -23.73 -18.00
N LEU A 375 29.79 -23.23 -17.54
CA LEU A 375 28.68 -24.08 -17.09
C LEU A 375 27.91 -24.78 -18.23
N MET A 376 28.17 -24.45 -19.51
CA MET A 376 27.44 -24.97 -20.65
C MET A 376 27.48 -26.51 -20.77
N THR A 377 28.60 -27.10 -20.46
CA THR A 377 28.79 -28.55 -20.54
C THR A 377 28.25 -29.30 -19.33
N ILE A 378 28.18 -28.66 -18.17
CA ILE A 378 27.76 -29.26 -16.91
C ILE A 378 26.23 -29.11 -16.73
N MET A 379 25.66 -28.01 -17.22
CA MET A 379 24.23 -27.68 -17.08
C MET A 379 23.60 -27.41 -18.47
N PRO A 380 23.57 -28.41 -19.39
CA PRO A 380 23.14 -28.19 -20.77
C PRO A 380 21.66 -27.83 -20.91
N ILE A 381 20.80 -28.41 -20.08
CA ILE A 381 19.35 -28.09 -20.09
C ILE A 381 19.13 -26.66 -19.59
N THR A 382 19.74 -26.30 -18.46
CA THR A 382 19.66 -24.93 -17.92
C THR A 382 20.24 -23.91 -18.89
N PHE A 383 21.34 -24.26 -19.62
CA PHE A 383 21.88 -23.41 -20.69
C PHE A 383 20.86 -23.19 -21.80
N THR A 384 20.21 -24.25 -22.31
CA THR A 384 19.23 -24.17 -23.40
C THR A 384 18.01 -23.31 -22.99
N ILE A 385 17.50 -23.49 -21.78
CA ILE A 385 16.42 -22.68 -21.22
C ILE A 385 16.84 -21.20 -21.15
N THR A 386 18.04 -20.92 -20.65
CA THR A 386 18.58 -19.57 -20.53
C THR A 386 18.82 -18.94 -21.91
N LEU A 387 19.28 -19.70 -22.90
CA LEU A 387 19.45 -19.23 -24.28
C LEU A 387 18.12 -18.80 -24.88
N ILE A 388 17.10 -19.65 -24.80
CA ILE A 388 15.76 -19.35 -25.32
C ILE A 388 15.21 -18.08 -24.68
N GLY A 389 15.28 -17.97 -23.34
CA GLY A 389 14.77 -16.83 -22.62
C GLY A 389 15.55 -15.53 -22.89
N THR A 390 16.89 -15.58 -22.95
CA THR A 390 17.73 -14.41 -23.21
C THR A 390 17.62 -13.93 -24.65
N PHE A 391 17.54 -14.82 -25.62
CA PHE A 391 17.36 -14.47 -27.04
C PHE A 391 15.96 -13.87 -27.27
N SER A 392 14.93 -14.41 -26.62
CA SER A 392 13.60 -13.81 -26.62
C SER A 392 13.63 -12.40 -26.02
N MET A 393 14.24 -12.23 -24.86
CA MET A 393 14.39 -10.93 -24.21
C MET A 393 15.20 -9.93 -25.05
N ALA A 394 16.23 -10.38 -25.76
CA ALA A 394 17.02 -9.57 -26.68
C ALA A 394 16.22 -9.18 -27.95
N GLY A 395 15.14 -9.91 -28.26
CA GLY A 395 14.35 -9.68 -29.48
C GLY A 395 14.98 -10.31 -30.72
N LEU A 396 15.51 -11.52 -30.57
CA LEU A 396 16.10 -12.30 -31.67
C LEU A 396 15.09 -13.33 -32.17
N PRO A 397 14.97 -13.54 -33.51
CA PRO A 397 14.23 -14.67 -34.03
C PRO A 397 14.98 -16.00 -33.76
N PRO A 398 14.34 -17.15 -33.65
CA PRO A 398 12.90 -17.42 -33.75
C PRO A 398 12.20 -17.47 -32.39
N PHE A 399 12.17 -16.38 -31.62
CA PHE A 399 11.56 -16.32 -30.30
C PHE A 399 10.51 -15.23 -30.24
N ASN A 400 9.47 -15.41 -29.41
CA ASN A 400 8.30 -14.54 -29.32
C ASN A 400 8.61 -13.05 -28.98
N GLY A 401 9.72 -12.78 -28.27
CA GLY A 401 10.15 -11.43 -27.97
C GLY A 401 10.53 -10.60 -29.20
N PHE A 402 10.97 -11.24 -30.29
CA PHE A 402 11.22 -10.57 -31.56
C PHE A 402 9.95 -9.91 -32.11
N LEU A 403 8.84 -10.67 -32.18
CA LEU A 403 7.56 -10.18 -32.69
C LEU A 403 7.04 -8.97 -31.94
N SER A 404 7.11 -9.02 -30.61
CA SER A 404 6.63 -7.90 -29.78
C SER A 404 7.53 -6.67 -29.85
N LYS A 405 8.85 -6.81 -30.08
CA LYS A 405 9.75 -5.69 -30.30
C LYS A 405 9.61 -5.07 -31.69
N GLU A 406 9.34 -5.86 -32.70
CA GLU A 406 9.01 -5.35 -34.01
C GLU A 406 7.75 -4.49 -33.97
N LEU A 407 6.69 -4.96 -33.29
CA LEU A 407 5.48 -4.19 -33.07
C LEU A 407 5.74 -2.92 -32.23
N LEU A 408 6.68 -2.95 -31.28
CA LEU A 408 7.13 -1.73 -30.57
C LEU A 408 7.68 -0.70 -31.57
N PHE A 409 8.62 -1.09 -32.44
CA PHE A 409 9.22 -0.16 -33.40
C PHE A 409 8.19 0.38 -34.40
N THR A 410 7.28 -0.47 -34.87
CA THR A 410 6.13 -0.03 -35.67
C THR A 410 5.33 1.04 -34.96
N SER A 411 5.01 0.84 -33.67
CA SER A 411 4.23 1.79 -32.87
C SER A 411 5.01 3.10 -32.62
N MET A 412 6.32 3.02 -32.41
CA MET A 412 7.16 4.21 -32.20
C MET A 412 7.32 5.07 -33.46
N LEU A 413 7.47 4.46 -34.63
CA LEU A 413 7.58 5.18 -35.89
C LEU A 413 6.29 5.94 -36.23
N ARG A 414 5.13 5.46 -35.75
CA ARG A 414 3.83 6.08 -35.98
C ARG A 414 3.53 7.27 -35.07
N ILE A 415 4.33 7.52 -34.04
CA ILE A 415 4.12 8.67 -33.15
C ILE A 415 4.18 9.99 -33.91
N SER A 416 4.99 10.08 -34.99
CA SER A 416 5.06 11.28 -35.85
C SER A 416 3.76 11.63 -36.59
N GLU A 417 2.78 10.72 -36.59
CA GLU A 417 1.49 10.88 -37.27
C GLU A 417 0.36 11.35 -36.35
N ILE A 418 0.65 11.58 -35.06
CA ILE A 418 -0.31 12.05 -34.04
C ILE A 418 -0.53 13.57 -34.20
N SER A 419 -1.77 14.04 -34.33
CA SER A 419 -2.11 15.41 -34.71
C SER A 419 -1.92 16.44 -33.60
N PHE A 420 -2.10 16.08 -32.34
CA PHE A 420 -2.03 17.01 -31.22
C PHE A 420 -0.60 17.27 -30.71
N THR A 421 0.37 16.76 -31.40
CA THR A 421 1.75 16.94 -31.01
C THR A 421 2.48 17.69 -32.13
N ASP A 422 3.07 18.86 -31.85
CA ASP A 422 4.04 19.55 -32.71
C ASP A 422 5.33 18.72 -32.83
N ILE A 423 5.20 17.54 -33.47
CA ILE A 423 6.09 16.39 -33.32
C ILE A 423 7.16 16.33 -34.42
N SER A 424 7.42 17.34 -35.16
CA SER A 424 8.63 17.29 -35.99
C SER A 424 9.90 16.95 -35.16
N THR A 425 9.91 17.34 -33.88
CA THR A 425 11.04 17.08 -32.95
C THR A 425 10.83 15.84 -32.07
N TRP A 426 9.67 15.65 -31.46
CA TRP A 426 9.40 14.56 -30.54
C TRP A 426 9.19 13.21 -31.23
N GLY A 427 8.66 13.22 -32.47
CA GLY A 427 8.45 12.01 -33.25
C GLY A 427 9.73 11.22 -33.54
N ALA A 428 10.89 11.88 -33.57
CA ALA A 428 12.18 11.21 -33.72
C ALA A 428 12.78 10.75 -32.38
N ILE A 429 12.49 11.44 -31.27
CA ILE A 429 13.06 11.18 -29.94
C ILE A 429 12.56 9.83 -29.39
N PHE A 430 11.26 9.55 -29.49
CA PHE A 430 10.68 8.31 -28.99
C PHE A 430 11.28 7.05 -29.62
N PRO A 431 11.29 6.91 -30.96
CA PRO A 431 11.91 5.74 -31.61
C PRO A 431 13.43 5.68 -31.33
N ALA A 432 14.14 6.80 -31.28
CA ALA A 432 15.58 6.84 -31.02
C ALA A 432 15.92 6.32 -29.61
N ILE A 433 15.20 6.77 -28.57
CA ILE A 433 15.43 6.32 -27.18
C ILE A 433 15.00 4.86 -27.03
N ALA A 434 13.86 4.44 -27.60
CA ALA A 434 13.39 3.06 -27.56
C ALA A 434 14.38 2.11 -28.26
N TRP A 435 14.96 2.55 -29.37
CA TRP A 435 15.99 1.81 -30.10
C TRP A 435 17.28 1.68 -29.27
N LEU A 436 17.79 2.77 -28.71
CA LEU A 436 18.97 2.75 -27.85
C LEU A 436 18.78 1.87 -26.61
N ALA A 437 17.61 1.94 -25.99
CA ALA A 437 17.24 1.07 -24.87
C ALA A 437 17.23 -0.42 -25.28
N SER A 438 16.82 -0.71 -26.54
CA SER A 438 16.85 -2.06 -27.09
C SER A 438 18.28 -2.57 -27.32
N VAL A 439 19.23 -1.68 -27.67
CA VAL A 439 20.67 -2.02 -27.74
C VAL A 439 21.19 -2.44 -26.35
N PHE A 440 20.88 -1.68 -25.30
CA PHE A 440 21.26 -2.07 -23.95
C PHE A 440 20.56 -3.38 -23.52
N THR A 441 19.32 -3.61 -23.94
CA THR A 441 18.60 -4.85 -23.70
C THR A 441 19.34 -6.04 -24.30
N PHE A 442 19.85 -5.92 -25.51
CA PHE A 442 20.66 -6.93 -26.14
C PHE A 442 21.95 -7.19 -25.36
N ILE A 443 22.67 -6.13 -24.95
CA ILE A 443 23.95 -6.24 -24.23
C ILE A 443 23.77 -7.00 -22.91
N TYR A 444 22.82 -6.64 -22.07
CA TYR A 444 22.64 -7.32 -20.76
C TYR A 444 22.13 -8.76 -20.96
N SER A 445 21.34 -9.04 -22.00
CA SER A 445 20.92 -10.40 -22.33
C SER A 445 22.11 -11.28 -22.68
N MET A 446 23.03 -10.77 -23.50
CA MET A 446 24.28 -11.48 -23.83
C MET A 446 25.22 -11.62 -22.63
N MET A 447 25.26 -10.61 -21.73
CA MET A 447 26.01 -10.72 -20.47
C MET A 447 25.49 -11.87 -19.61
N LEU A 448 24.18 -11.96 -19.45
CA LEU A 448 23.54 -12.99 -18.64
C LEU A 448 23.83 -14.39 -19.17
N LEU A 449 23.80 -14.59 -20.49
CA LEU A 449 24.07 -15.87 -21.12
C LEU A 449 25.55 -16.20 -21.14
N PHE A 450 26.35 -15.37 -21.84
CA PHE A 450 27.73 -15.76 -22.14
C PHE A 450 28.68 -15.69 -20.94
N LYS A 451 28.49 -14.74 -20.01
CA LYS A 451 29.33 -14.69 -18.81
C LYS A 451 29.04 -15.83 -17.83
N THR A 452 27.86 -16.40 -17.87
CA THR A 452 27.46 -17.51 -17.01
C THR A 452 27.91 -18.86 -17.58
N PHE A 453 27.72 -19.07 -18.87
CA PHE A 453 27.87 -20.42 -19.46
C PHE A 453 29.12 -20.60 -20.31
N ARG A 454 29.76 -19.53 -20.80
CA ARG A 454 30.96 -19.59 -21.63
C ARG A 454 32.20 -19.16 -20.83
N GLY A 455 33.37 -19.58 -21.25
CA GLY A 455 34.66 -19.30 -20.62
C GLY A 455 35.15 -20.46 -19.77
N ASN A 456 36.18 -20.19 -18.94
CA ASN A 456 36.77 -21.20 -18.10
C ASN A 456 35.95 -21.44 -16.85
N LEU A 457 35.78 -22.69 -16.47
CA LEU A 457 35.12 -23.10 -15.24
C LEU A 457 35.98 -22.74 -14.03
N GLN A 458 35.49 -21.95 -13.12
CA GLN A 458 36.19 -21.44 -11.94
C GLN A 458 35.76 -22.20 -10.67
N LEU A 459 36.02 -23.51 -10.61
CA LEU A 459 35.54 -24.37 -9.52
C LEU A 459 35.96 -23.86 -8.13
N ASP A 460 37.15 -23.27 -8.01
CA ASP A 460 37.65 -22.74 -6.74
C ASP A 460 36.88 -21.54 -6.19
N GLN A 461 36.09 -20.87 -7.04
CA GLN A 461 35.25 -19.72 -6.66
C GLN A 461 33.79 -20.07 -6.39
N LEU A 462 33.42 -21.33 -6.62
CA LEU A 462 32.05 -21.82 -6.40
C LEU A 462 31.94 -22.43 -4.99
N GLU A 463 30.81 -22.18 -4.32
CA GLU A 463 30.54 -22.76 -3.00
C GLU A 463 30.14 -24.23 -3.07
N LYS A 464 29.65 -24.70 -4.22
CA LYS A 464 29.22 -26.07 -4.48
C LYS A 464 29.74 -26.54 -5.81
N LYS A 465 29.93 -27.87 -5.96
CA LYS A 465 30.22 -28.48 -7.25
C LYS A 465 28.99 -28.39 -8.15
N PRO A 466 29.07 -27.72 -9.29
CA PRO A 466 27.91 -27.55 -10.15
C PRO A 466 27.49 -28.89 -10.78
N HIS A 467 26.21 -29.11 -10.88
CA HIS A 467 25.57 -30.19 -11.62
C HIS A 467 24.21 -29.73 -12.18
N GLU A 468 23.64 -30.50 -13.09
CA GLU A 468 22.29 -30.18 -13.58
C GLU A 468 21.25 -30.39 -12.47
N ALA A 469 20.23 -29.53 -12.42
CA ALA A 469 19.19 -29.62 -11.41
C ALA A 469 18.28 -30.87 -11.60
N PRO A 470 17.59 -31.33 -10.56
CA PRO A 470 16.66 -32.44 -10.66
C PRO A 470 15.51 -32.10 -11.65
N ILE A 471 15.02 -33.12 -12.36
CA ILE A 471 14.00 -32.99 -13.43
C ILE A 471 12.79 -32.19 -12.98
N GLY A 472 12.31 -32.43 -11.76
CA GLY A 472 11.14 -31.70 -11.22
C GLY A 472 11.35 -30.18 -11.08
N MET A 473 12.62 -29.73 -10.89
CA MET A 473 12.97 -28.31 -10.88
C MET A 473 13.13 -27.74 -12.28
N LEU A 474 13.45 -28.58 -13.27
CA LEU A 474 13.61 -28.19 -14.69
C LEU A 474 12.29 -28.09 -15.44
N ILE A 475 11.28 -28.89 -15.10
CA ILE A 475 9.97 -28.93 -15.81
C ILE A 475 9.32 -27.52 -15.92
N PRO A 476 9.16 -26.72 -14.85
CA PRO A 476 8.50 -25.42 -14.97
C PRO A 476 9.18 -24.45 -15.94
N PRO A 477 10.50 -24.21 -15.87
CA PRO A 477 11.16 -23.33 -16.82
C PRO A 477 11.21 -23.90 -18.24
N ILE A 478 11.24 -25.26 -18.44
CA ILE A 478 11.11 -25.89 -19.77
C ILE A 478 9.74 -25.58 -20.40
N ILE A 479 8.65 -25.71 -19.63
CA ILE A 479 7.30 -25.38 -20.13
C ILE A 479 7.23 -23.92 -20.58
N LEU A 480 7.76 -23.00 -19.77
CA LEU A 480 7.76 -21.58 -20.12
C LEU A 480 8.65 -21.29 -21.35
N ALA A 481 9.82 -21.94 -21.47
CA ALA A 481 10.68 -21.83 -22.63
C ALA A 481 10.03 -22.41 -23.90
N ALA A 482 9.32 -23.53 -23.77
CA ALA A 482 8.54 -24.11 -24.88
C ALA A 482 7.44 -23.15 -25.35
N LEU A 483 6.74 -22.45 -24.44
CA LEU A 483 5.75 -21.44 -24.81
C LEU A 483 6.40 -20.24 -25.52
N VAL A 484 7.63 -19.86 -25.17
CA VAL A 484 8.38 -18.81 -25.90
C VAL A 484 8.55 -19.17 -27.37
N VAL A 485 8.90 -20.42 -27.68
CA VAL A 485 9.07 -20.92 -29.06
C VAL A 485 7.70 -21.07 -29.75
N THR A 486 6.72 -21.65 -29.06
CA THR A 486 5.37 -21.89 -29.61
C THR A 486 4.70 -20.57 -30.01
N PHE A 487 4.78 -19.51 -29.19
CA PHE A 487 4.18 -18.23 -29.50
C PHE A 487 4.93 -17.42 -30.59
N PHE A 488 6.13 -17.82 -30.96
CA PHE A 488 6.78 -17.31 -32.17
C PHE A 488 6.19 -17.95 -33.44
N PHE A 489 6.12 -19.29 -33.51
CA PHE A 489 5.63 -20.00 -34.67
C PHE A 489 4.11 -19.92 -34.86
N PHE A 490 3.39 -19.82 -33.76
CA PHE A 490 1.92 -19.80 -33.74
C PHE A 490 1.37 -18.61 -32.91
N PRO A 491 1.73 -17.36 -33.25
CA PRO A 491 1.33 -16.20 -32.47
C PRO A 491 -0.18 -15.99 -32.43
N ASN A 492 -0.88 -16.40 -33.48
CA ASN A 492 -2.31 -16.21 -33.65
C ASN A 492 -3.18 -17.19 -32.83
N ILE A 493 -2.60 -18.19 -32.15
CA ILE A 493 -3.36 -19.07 -31.23
C ILE A 493 -4.06 -18.22 -30.13
N LEU A 494 -3.39 -17.17 -29.63
CA LEU A 494 -3.92 -16.29 -28.61
C LEU A 494 -4.74 -15.11 -29.16
N ALA A 495 -4.73 -14.91 -30.49
CA ALA A 495 -5.25 -13.69 -31.11
C ALA A 495 -6.70 -13.40 -30.74
N TYR A 496 -7.60 -14.33 -31.02
CA TYR A 496 -9.05 -14.13 -30.81
C TYR A 496 -9.59 -14.68 -29.49
N SER A 497 -8.81 -15.52 -28.80
CA SER A 497 -9.21 -16.07 -27.50
C SER A 497 -8.81 -15.21 -26.30
N VAL A 498 -7.70 -14.47 -26.40
CA VAL A 498 -7.11 -13.72 -25.28
C VAL A 498 -6.82 -12.26 -25.66
N ILE A 499 -6.14 -12.03 -26.81
CA ILE A 499 -5.57 -10.71 -27.13
C ILE A 499 -6.68 -9.74 -27.56
N GLU A 500 -7.52 -10.13 -28.51
CA GLU A 500 -8.61 -9.27 -29.01
C GLU A 500 -9.60 -8.90 -27.87
N PRO A 501 -10.10 -9.83 -27.04
CA PRO A 501 -10.97 -9.46 -25.93
C PRO A 501 -10.29 -8.54 -24.90
N ALA A 502 -8.97 -8.67 -24.69
CA ALA A 502 -8.22 -7.77 -23.82
C ALA A 502 -8.08 -6.36 -24.41
N ILE A 503 -7.85 -6.25 -25.74
CA ILE A 503 -7.82 -4.95 -26.44
C ILE A 503 -9.19 -4.27 -26.36
N ALA A 504 -10.27 -5.01 -26.58
CA ALA A 504 -11.64 -4.50 -26.51
C ALA A 504 -11.98 -3.92 -25.11
N ALA A 505 -11.40 -4.47 -24.06
CA ALA A 505 -11.56 -3.94 -22.69
C ALA A 505 -10.76 -2.65 -22.43
N ILE A 506 -9.69 -2.39 -23.19
CA ILE A 506 -8.79 -1.23 -23.02
C ILE A 506 -9.26 -0.04 -23.86
N ILE A 507 -9.71 -0.31 -25.09
CA ILE A 507 -10.15 0.69 -26.06
C ILE A 507 -11.52 0.31 -26.63
N PRO A 508 -12.59 0.28 -25.81
CA PRO A 508 -13.91 -0.21 -26.21
C PRO A 508 -14.50 0.57 -27.39
N ASP A 509 -14.31 1.90 -27.42
CA ASP A 509 -14.86 2.78 -28.46
C ASP A 509 -14.10 2.69 -29.80
N ALA A 510 -12.95 2.04 -29.79
CA ALA A 510 -12.13 1.85 -30.96
C ALA A 510 -12.58 0.69 -31.86
N ILE A 511 -13.56 -0.07 -31.43
CA ILE A 511 -14.11 -1.21 -32.18
C ILE A 511 -15.56 -0.90 -32.53
N ASP A 512 -15.83 -0.74 -33.82
CA ASP A 512 -17.21 -0.55 -34.31
C ASP A 512 -18.13 -1.63 -33.75
N PRO A 513 -19.36 -1.28 -33.28
CA PRO A 513 -20.33 -2.27 -32.83
C PRO A 513 -20.56 -3.35 -33.89
N GLY A 514 -20.27 -4.61 -33.55
CA GLY A 514 -20.43 -5.76 -34.44
C GLY A 514 -19.22 -6.10 -35.30
N LYS A 515 -18.13 -5.33 -35.30
CA LYS A 515 -16.85 -5.69 -35.92
C LYS A 515 -15.87 -6.21 -34.86
N ARG A 516 -14.93 -7.06 -35.28
CA ARG A 516 -13.83 -7.54 -34.44
C ARG A 516 -12.55 -6.76 -34.77
N PHE A 517 -11.75 -6.48 -33.76
CA PHE A 517 -10.40 -5.95 -33.99
C PHE A 517 -9.55 -7.01 -34.67
N VAL A 518 -8.99 -6.67 -35.82
CA VAL A 518 -8.18 -7.62 -36.61
C VAL A 518 -6.81 -7.77 -35.96
N VAL A 519 -6.63 -8.88 -35.24
CA VAL A 519 -5.33 -9.25 -34.68
C VAL A 519 -4.54 -10.05 -35.70
N LYS A 520 -3.57 -9.41 -36.31
CA LYS A 520 -2.67 -10.06 -37.29
C LYS A 520 -1.22 -9.88 -36.81
N ILE A 521 -0.65 -10.98 -36.30
CA ILE A 521 0.76 -11.01 -35.90
C ILE A 521 1.48 -11.95 -36.89
N GLU A 522 2.38 -11.38 -37.65
CA GLU A 522 3.16 -12.11 -38.67
C GLU A 522 4.63 -12.10 -38.26
N ALA A 523 5.32 -13.21 -38.51
CA ALA A 523 6.75 -13.34 -38.25
C ALA A 523 7.62 -12.65 -39.32
N TRP A 524 7.04 -12.38 -40.48
CA TRP A 524 7.72 -11.74 -41.60
C TRP A 524 6.80 -10.76 -42.31
N HIS A 525 7.22 -9.49 -42.37
CA HIS A 525 6.46 -8.40 -43.02
C HIS A 525 7.22 -7.81 -44.23
N GLY A 526 8.30 -8.43 -44.70
CA GLY A 526 9.21 -7.89 -45.71
C GLY A 526 10.28 -6.94 -45.12
N PHE A 527 11.01 -6.28 -46.01
CA PHE A 527 12.08 -5.33 -45.64
C PHE A 527 11.46 -3.98 -45.28
N LYS A 528 10.98 -3.83 -44.06
CA LYS A 528 10.40 -2.60 -43.51
C LYS A 528 11.38 -1.87 -42.56
N PRO A 529 11.17 -0.57 -42.24
CA PRO A 529 12.02 0.20 -41.32
C PRO A 529 12.25 -0.49 -39.97
N GLU A 530 11.23 -1.16 -39.41
CA GLU A 530 11.29 -1.89 -38.13
C GLU A 530 12.35 -2.99 -38.12
N LEU A 531 12.45 -3.72 -39.24
CA LEU A 531 13.46 -4.77 -39.41
C LEU A 531 14.87 -4.18 -39.44
N TYR A 532 15.07 -3.07 -40.16
CA TYR A 532 16.38 -2.38 -40.18
C TYR A 532 16.75 -1.86 -38.80
N MET A 533 15.78 -1.35 -38.03
CA MET A 533 16.01 -0.97 -36.65
C MET A 533 16.46 -2.17 -35.79
N THR A 534 15.82 -3.32 -35.98
CA THR A 534 16.20 -4.55 -35.27
C THR A 534 17.59 -5.03 -35.64
N MET A 535 17.93 -5.00 -36.96
CA MET A 535 19.29 -5.32 -37.42
C MET A 535 20.33 -4.36 -36.82
N GLY A 536 20.01 -3.08 -36.73
CA GLY A 536 20.86 -2.07 -36.08
C GLY A 536 21.04 -2.33 -34.57
N VAL A 537 19.98 -2.74 -33.87
CA VAL A 537 20.06 -3.16 -32.45
C VAL A 537 21.02 -4.32 -32.26
N VAL A 538 20.94 -5.34 -33.12
CA VAL A 538 21.82 -6.51 -33.09
C VAL A 538 23.26 -6.12 -33.36
N ALA A 539 23.51 -5.38 -34.43
CA ALA A 539 24.85 -4.95 -34.82
C ALA A 539 25.53 -4.13 -33.74
N LEU A 540 24.89 -3.05 -33.27
CA LEU A 540 25.43 -2.21 -32.20
C LEU A 540 25.44 -2.93 -30.84
N GLY A 541 24.53 -3.83 -30.61
CA GLY A 541 24.49 -4.67 -29.43
C GLY A 541 25.70 -5.61 -29.34
N ILE A 542 26.08 -6.25 -30.46
CA ILE A 542 27.30 -7.08 -30.56
C ILE A 542 28.55 -6.21 -30.33
N ILE A 543 28.68 -5.08 -31.02
CA ILE A 543 29.80 -4.15 -30.84
C ILE A 543 29.88 -3.70 -29.38
N GLY A 544 28.74 -3.27 -28.79
CA GLY A 544 28.67 -2.83 -27.40
C GLY A 544 29.02 -3.91 -26.40
N TYR A 545 28.65 -5.17 -26.65
CA TYR A 545 29.02 -6.30 -25.81
C TYR A 545 30.52 -6.63 -25.92
N LEU A 546 31.09 -6.65 -27.11
CA LEU A 546 32.52 -6.92 -27.34
C LEU A 546 33.41 -5.82 -26.75
N THR A 547 32.94 -4.57 -26.79
CA THR A 547 33.66 -3.40 -26.26
C THR A 547 33.28 -3.06 -24.81
N LEU A 548 32.52 -3.90 -24.13
CA LEU A 548 31.94 -3.64 -22.81
C LEU A 548 33.00 -3.18 -21.77
N SER A 549 34.18 -3.79 -21.79
CA SER A 549 35.28 -3.44 -20.85
C SER A 549 35.78 -2.01 -21.03
N LYS A 550 35.70 -1.44 -22.26
CA LYS A 550 36.17 -0.11 -22.58
C LYS A 550 35.21 1.00 -22.14
N TRP A 551 33.91 0.81 -22.31
CA TRP A 551 32.92 1.85 -22.03
C TRP A 551 32.16 1.68 -20.70
N ARG A 552 32.19 0.50 -20.09
CA ARG A 552 31.55 0.25 -18.80
C ARG A 552 32.00 1.22 -17.67
N PRO A 553 33.23 1.77 -17.66
CA PRO A 553 33.63 2.80 -16.68
C PRO A 553 32.77 4.05 -16.66
N ILE A 554 31.96 4.32 -17.68
CA ILE A 554 31.02 5.46 -17.72
C ILE A 554 30.06 5.47 -16.51
N TYR A 555 29.79 4.28 -15.94
CA TYR A 555 28.96 4.16 -14.73
C TYR A 555 29.62 4.75 -13.48
N HIS A 556 30.91 5.06 -13.48
CA HIS A 556 31.58 5.74 -12.38
C HIS A 556 31.21 7.23 -12.28
N ILE A 557 30.69 7.80 -13.36
CA ILE A 557 30.16 9.19 -13.41
C ILE A 557 28.92 9.28 -12.48
N PHE A 558 28.12 8.23 -12.41
CA PHE A 558 26.93 8.17 -11.56
C PHE A 558 27.32 7.84 -10.12
N LYS A 559 27.69 8.88 -9.35
CA LYS A 559 28.11 8.74 -7.96
C LYS A 559 26.96 8.16 -7.11
N LYS A 560 27.28 7.16 -6.29
CA LYS A 560 26.33 6.49 -5.39
C LYS A 560 25.58 7.47 -4.46
N LYS A 561 26.22 8.59 -4.12
CA LYS A 561 25.68 9.64 -3.24
C LYS A 561 24.43 10.37 -3.81
N TRP A 562 24.28 10.41 -5.12
CA TRP A 562 23.19 11.10 -5.84
C TRP A 562 22.15 10.13 -6.44
N SER A 563 22.08 8.90 -5.94
CA SER A 563 21.09 7.93 -6.39
C SER A 563 19.73 8.12 -5.68
N PHE A 564 18.66 7.71 -6.33
CA PHE A 564 17.32 7.67 -5.73
C PHE A 564 17.27 6.80 -4.47
N ASN A 565 18.06 5.73 -4.39
CA ASN A 565 18.26 4.95 -3.17
C ASN A 565 18.78 5.80 -2.01
N SER A 566 19.82 6.61 -2.29
CA SER A 566 20.38 7.50 -1.27
C SER A 566 19.42 8.63 -0.88
N LEU A 567 18.55 9.07 -1.79
CA LEU A 567 17.49 10.03 -1.47
C LEU A 567 16.46 9.39 -0.54
N TYR A 568 16.00 8.18 -0.87
CA TYR A 568 15.08 7.41 -0.03
C TYR A 568 15.63 7.20 1.39
N ASP A 569 16.85 6.70 1.52
CA ASP A 569 17.48 6.45 2.82
C ASP A 569 17.63 7.74 3.64
N ARG A 570 18.05 8.83 3.00
CA ARG A 570 18.17 10.13 3.68
C ARG A 570 16.82 10.70 4.11
N SER A 571 15.80 10.53 3.28
CA SER A 571 14.43 10.97 3.62
C SER A 571 13.89 10.20 4.82
N LEU A 572 14.09 8.87 4.86
CA LEU A 572 13.65 8.02 5.96
C LEU A 572 14.37 8.37 7.27
N ILE A 573 15.70 8.49 7.23
CA ILE A 573 16.51 8.92 8.39
C ILE A 573 16.13 10.34 8.82
N GLY A 574 15.88 11.23 7.86
CA GLY A 574 15.44 12.59 8.12
C GLY A 574 14.10 12.66 8.81
N LEU A 575 13.14 11.83 8.37
CA LEU A 575 11.82 11.69 8.97
C LEU A 575 11.91 11.14 10.40
N GLU A 576 12.71 10.10 10.62
CA GLU A 576 12.94 9.53 11.95
C GLU A 576 13.57 10.55 12.90
N LYS A 577 14.63 11.24 12.48
CA LYS A 577 15.27 12.29 13.28
C LYS A 577 14.35 13.48 13.52
N GLY A 578 13.56 13.87 12.52
CA GLY A 578 12.57 14.93 12.62
C GLY A 578 11.47 14.58 13.61
N SER A 579 10.91 13.38 13.50
CA SER A 579 9.91 12.84 14.41
C SER A 579 10.43 12.77 15.84
N TYR A 580 11.65 12.25 16.03
CA TYR A 580 12.30 12.21 17.34
C TYR A 580 12.48 13.61 17.95
N ARG A 581 12.93 14.60 17.15
CA ARG A 581 13.07 15.99 17.60
C ARG A 581 11.72 16.60 17.97
N LEU A 582 10.71 16.38 17.12
CA LEU A 582 9.36 16.86 17.37
C LEU A 582 8.79 16.23 18.64
N THR A 583 8.88 14.92 18.79
CA THR A 583 8.42 14.21 19.98
C THR A 583 9.12 14.74 21.24
N ASN A 584 10.43 14.87 21.23
CA ASN A 584 11.17 15.41 22.39
C ASN A 584 10.86 16.88 22.68
N SER A 585 10.33 17.65 21.73
CA SER A 585 10.00 19.05 21.95
C SER A 585 8.75 19.23 22.82
N TYR A 586 7.79 18.33 22.72
CA TYR A 586 6.54 18.39 23.51
C TYR A 586 6.45 17.30 24.59
N MET A 587 7.10 16.15 24.43
CA MET A 587 7.17 15.10 25.46
C MET A 587 8.34 15.36 26.43
N THR A 588 8.22 16.41 27.23
CA THR A 588 9.28 16.84 28.17
C THR A 588 9.41 15.93 29.41
N GLY A 589 8.41 15.08 29.68
CA GLY A 589 8.30 14.27 30.90
C GLY A 589 7.88 15.06 32.13
N PHE A 590 7.61 16.35 31.98
CA PHE A 590 7.12 17.18 33.10
C PHE A 590 5.63 17.44 32.98
N LEU A 591 4.86 17.02 33.98
CA LEU A 591 3.41 17.20 34.02
C LEU A 591 3.00 18.67 33.84
N ARG A 592 3.79 19.61 34.38
CA ARG A 592 3.54 21.04 34.21
C ARG A 592 3.50 21.45 32.73
N ASP A 593 4.42 20.97 31.92
CA ASP A 593 4.50 21.37 30.51
C ASP A 593 3.29 20.81 29.72
N TYR A 594 2.86 19.60 30.06
CA TYR A 594 1.64 19.04 29.50
C TYR A 594 0.40 19.83 29.88
N LEU A 595 0.31 20.28 31.14
CA LEU A 595 -0.78 21.17 31.59
C LEU A 595 -0.76 22.51 30.85
N VAL A 596 0.44 23.10 30.63
CA VAL A 596 0.57 24.32 29.80
C VAL A 596 0.07 24.11 28.37
N TYR A 597 0.36 22.96 27.75
CA TYR A 597 -0.13 22.65 26.39
C TYR A 597 -1.65 22.46 26.38
N VAL A 598 -2.19 21.67 27.30
CA VAL A 598 -3.63 21.40 27.39
C VAL A 598 -4.42 22.69 27.64
N PHE A 599 -4.03 23.45 28.66
CA PHE A 599 -4.72 24.68 29.00
C PHE A 599 -4.50 25.79 27.95
N GLY A 600 -3.30 25.87 27.36
CA GLY A 600 -3.02 26.80 26.28
C GLY A 600 -3.90 26.51 25.04
N PHE A 601 -4.04 25.24 24.67
CA PHE A 601 -4.95 24.83 23.60
C PHE A 601 -6.40 25.16 23.92
N MET A 602 -6.86 24.86 25.13
CA MET A 602 -8.21 25.18 25.60
C MET A 602 -8.50 26.68 25.50
N ILE A 603 -7.59 27.54 26.00
CA ILE A 603 -7.73 29.00 25.92
C ILE A 603 -7.84 29.48 24.48
N ILE A 604 -6.96 28.97 23.58
CA ILE A 604 -6.92 29.38 22.18
C ILE A 604 -8.18 28.95 21.46
N VAL A 605 -8.60 27.68 21.60
CA VAL A 605 -9.77 27.15 20.86
C VAL A 605 -11.05 27.78 21.38
N LEU A 606 -11.32 27.71 22.69
CA LEU A 606 -12.55 28.27 23.24
C LEU A 606 -12.60 29.79 23.08
N GLY A 607 -11.49 30.49 23.34
CA GLY A 607 -11.42 31.93 23.13
C GLY A 607 -11.65 32.34 21.67
N SER A 608 -11.10 31.58 20.70
CA SER A 608 -11.33 31.82 19.28
C SER A 608 -12.79 31.58 18.86
N VAL A 609 -13.39 30.49 19.34
CA VAL A 609 -14.81 30.20 19.06
C VAL A 609 -15.73 31.25 19.68
N MET A 610 -15.48 31.63 20.94
CA MET A 610 -16.27 32.67 21.59
C MET A 610 -16.13 34.02 20.89
N PHE A 611 -14.93 34.35 20.39
CA PHE A 611 -14.71 35.58 19.63
C PHE A 611 -15.44 35.56 18.29
N TYR A 612 -15.34 34.44 17.54
CA TYR A 612 -15.98 34.28 16.24
C TYR A 612 -17.51 34.29 16.34
N GLN A 613 -18.06 33.66 17.38
CA GLN A 613 -19.50 33.56 17.64
C GLN A 613 -20.05 34.80 18.36
N GLN A 614 -19.22 35.79 18.66
CA GLN A 614 -19.60 37.02 19.42
C GLN A 614 -20.30 36.71 20.76
N ALA A 615 -19.86 35.65 21.46
CA ALA A 615 -20.47 35.12 22.68
C ALA A 615 -20.13 35.93 23.93
N PHE A 616 -19.66 37.18 23.81
CA PHE A 616 -19.31 38.05 24.94
C PHE A 616 -20.43 38.96 25.41
N SER A 617 -21.70 38.59 25.18
CA SER A 617 -22.85 39.34 25.67
C SER A 617 -23.15 38.98 27.13
N PHE A 618 -23.15 39.97 28.02
CA PHE A 618 -23.47 39.80 29.43
C PHE A 618 -24.81 40.46 29.72
N GLU A 619 -25.85 39.66 29.86
CA GLU A 619 -27.18 40.19 30.34
C GLU A 619 -27.15 40.24 31.87
N THR A 620 -26.96 41.43 32.43
CA THR A 620 -27.06 41.68 33.89
C THR A 620 -28.44 42.02 34.38
N GLU A 621 -29.36 42.34 33.47
CA GLU A 621 -30.72 42.82 33.83
C GLU A 621 -31.58 41.70 34.44
N LYS A 622 -31.27 40.43 34.18
CA LYS A 622 -32.02 39.28 34.73
C LYS A 622 -31.37 38.69 35.99
N ALA A 623 -30.30 39.30 36.53
CA ALA A 623 -29.59 38.76 37.66
C ALA A 623 -30.42 38.93 38.96
N ALA A 624 -30.59 37.86 39.72
CA ALA A 624 -31.24 37.90 41.01
C ALA A 624 -30.42 38.71 42.01
N PRO A 625 -31.05 39.41 43.01
CA PRO A 625 -30.30 40.13 44.04
C PRO A 625 -29.48 39.18 44.90
N ILE A 626 -28.22 39.55 45.13
CA ILE A 626 -27.28 38.75 45.97
C ILE A 626 -27.63 38.90 47.42
N GLY A 627 -27.90 37.81 48.12
CA GLY A 627 -28.14 37.77 49.55
C GLY A 627 -26.85 37.90 50.38
N THR A 628 -26.99 38.33 51.62
CA THR A 628 -25.85 38.51 52.54
C THR A 628 -25.10 37.19 52.78
N TYR A 629 -25.82 36.08 52.87
CA TYR A 629 -25.21 34.74 53.08
C TYR A 629 -24.38 34.29 51.86
N GLU A 630 -24.90 34.54 50.64
CA GLU A 630 -24.20 34.23 49.39
C GLU A 630 -22.89 35.04 49.27
N ALA A 631 -22.93 36.32 49.64
CA ALA A 631 -21.76 37.18 49.68
C ALA A 631 -20.67 36.67 50.67
N ILE A 632 -21.09 36.28 51.90
CA ILE A 632 -20.18 35.73 52.90
C ILE A 632 -19.55 34.42 52.42
N LEU A 633 -20.34 33.49 51.88
CA LEU A 633 -19.85 32.21 51.36
C LEU A 633 -18.91 32.40 50.18
N SER A 634 -19.20 33.32 49.27
CA SER A 634 -18.31 33.67 48.16
C SER A 634 -16.97 34.18 48.65
N LEU A 635 -16.96 35.03 49.68
CA LEU A 635 -15.74 35.56 50.29
C LEU A 635 -14.92 34.45 50.97
N VAL A 636 -15.57 33.51 51.65
CA VAL A 636 -14.93 32.34 52.26
C VAL A 636 -14.30 31.48 51.20
N MET A 637 -14.99 31.22 50.07
CA MET A 637 -14.51 30.41 48.96
C MET A 637 -13.30 31.06 48.27
N VAL A 638 -13.32 32.36 48.05
CA VAL A 638 -12.16 33.12 47.53
C VAL A 638 -10.98 33.05 48.51
N ALA A 639 -11.21 33.28 49.79
CA ALA A 639 -10.17 33.20 50.82
C ALA A 639 -9.55 31.79 50.91
N ALA A 640 -10.37 30.74 50.82
CA ALA A 640 -9.93 29.36 50.81
C ALA A 640 -9.08 29.06 49.55
N THR A 641 -9.53 29.52 48.35
CA THR A 641 -8.79 29.37 47.11
C THR A 641 -7.42 30.06 47.16
N VAL A 642 -7.38 31.31 47.63
CA VAL A 642 -6.12 32.05 47.81
C VAL A 642 -5.20 31.31 48.79
N THR A 643 -5.74 30.83 49.92
CA THR A 643 -4.98 30.05 50.91
C THR A 643 -4.40 28.79 50.31
N THR A 644 -5.15 28.06 49.49
CA THR A 644 -4.68 26.86 48.80
C THR A 644 -3.48 27.15 47.89
N VAL A 645 -3.52 28.27 47.14
CA VAL A 645 -2.44 28.67 46.21
C VAL A 645 -1.17 29.08 46.96
N PHE A 646 -1.29 29.77 48.10
CA PHE A 646 -0.16 30.30 48.87
C PHE A 646 0.27 29.38 50.02
N ALA A 647 -0.36 28.23 50.21
CA ALA A 647 -0.07 27.29 51.29
C ALA A 647 1.39 26.83 51.26
N ARG A 648 2.07 26.93 52.40
CA ARG A 648 3.43 26.43 52.58
C ARG A 648 3.51 24.97 52.96
N SER A 649 2.42 24.40 53.45
CA SER A 649 2.30 22.98 53.78
C SER A 649 1.21 22.32 52.96
N ARG A 650 1.38 21.02 52.64
CA ARG A 650 0.34 20.23 51.93
C ARG A 650 -0.92 20.11 52.78
N LEU A 651 -0.76 19.96 54.09
CA LEU A 651 -1.89 19.88 55.01
C LEU A 651 -2.77 21.13 54.92
N THR A 652 -2.15 22.32 54.98
CA THR A 652 -2.87 23.59 54.83
C THR A 652 -3.58 23.68 53.47
N ALA A 653 -2.94 23.25 52.38
CA ALA A 653 -3.55 23.27 51.06
C ALA A 653 -4.76 22.34 50.98
N ILE A 654 -4.67 21.11 51.53
CA ILE A 654 -5.77 20.13 51.51
C ILE A 654 -6.93 20.63 52.35
N ILE A 655 -6.68 21.18 53.54
CA ILE A 655 -7.74 21.73 54.42
C ILE A 655 -8.42 22.92 53.73
N ALA A 656 -7.63 23.83 53.14
CA ALA A 656 -8.20 24.98 52.42
C ALA A 656 -9.02 24.55 51.19
N LEU A 657 -8.58 23.53 50.46
CA LEU A 657 -9.35 22.93 49.35
C LEU A 657 -10.65 22.33 49.84
N GLY A 658 -10.63 21.60 50.97
CA GLY A 658 -11.82 21.07 51.62
C GLY A 658 -12.81 22.15 52.05
N VAL A 659 -12.31 23.27 52.62
CA VAL A 659 -13.17 24.42 52.96
C VAL A 659 -13.88 24.97 51.72
N MET A 660 -13.17 25.06 50.58
CA MET A 660 -13.76 25.48 49.30
C MET A 660 -14.88 24.52 48.86
N GLY A 661 -14.64 23.19 48.89
CA GLY A 661 -15.63 22.18 48.47
C GLY A 661 -16.85 22.13 49.39
N TYR A 662 -16.66 22.26 50.73
CA TYR A 662 -17.78 22.34 51.65
C TYR A 662 -18.60 23.65 51.53
N THR A 663 -17.92 24.76 51.19
CA THR A 663 -18.61 26.01 50.89
C THR A 663 -19.47 25.90 49.64
N LEU A 664 -18.98 25.19 48.62
CA LEU A 664 -19.75 24.88 47.42
C LEU A 664 -20.98 24.01 47.72
N SER A 665 -20.86 23.02 48.60
CA SER A 665 -21.99 22.22 49.08
C SER A 665 -23.06 23.07 49.76
N LEU A 666 -22.65 24.09 50.57
CA LEU A 666 -23.58 25.03 51.20
C LEU A 666 -24.30 25.90 50.13
N PHE A 667 -23.63 26.29 49.05
CA PHE A 667 -24.32 26.99 47.94
C PHE A 667 -25.39 26.08 47.32
N PHE A 668 -25.15 24.81 47.09
CA PHE A 668 -26.17 23.87 46.59
C PHE A 668 -27.37 23.75 47.53
N VAL A 669 -27.13 23.79 48.86
CA VAL A 669 -28.22 23.82 49.85
C VAL A 669 -29.07 25.08 49.70
N ILE A 670 -28.44 26.26 49.64
CA ILE A 670 -29.13 27.54 49.49
C ILE A 670 -29.94 27.60 48.18
N PHE A 671 -29.41 27.08 47.12
CA PHE A 671 -30.06 27.00 45.80
C PHE A 671 -31.05 25.84 45.68
N ARG A 672 -31.40 25.16 46.76
CA ARG A 672 -32.38 24.08 46.81
C ARG A 672 -32.02 22.88 45.91
N ALA A 673 -30.75 22.53 45.83
CA ALA A 673 -30.24 21.36 45.09
C ALA A 673 -29.68 20.29 46.07
N PRO A 674 -30.57 19.59 46.84
CA PRO A 674 -30.13 18.71 47.90
C PRO A 674 -29.29 17.53 47.45
N ASP A 675 -29.59 16.97 46.29
CA ASP A 675 -28.85 15.83 45.71
C ASP A 675 -27.41 16.23 45.35
N LEU A 676 -27.23 17.41 44.74
CA LEU A 676 -25.90 17.98 44.47
C LEU A 676 -25.15 18.29 45.73
N ALA A 677 -25.84 18.86 46.74
CA ALA A 677 -25.25 19.19 48.03
C ALA A 677 -24.72 17.95 48.74
N LEU A 678 -25.50 16.87 48.79
CA LEU A 678 -25.12 15.61 49.43
C LEU A 678 -23.95 14.93 48.67
N THR A 679 -24.03 14.88 47.37
CA THR A 679 -22.98 14.29 46.51
C THR A 679 -21.66 15.07 46.69
N GLN A 680 -21.69 16.40 46.63
CA GLN A 680 -20.50 17.23 46.85
C GLN A 680 -19.91 17.03 48.25
N LEU A 681 -20.72 16.94 49.27
CA LEU A 681 -20.28 16.74 50.64
C LEU A 681 -19.59 15.38 50.83
N ILE A 682 -20.15 14.31 50.27
CA ILE A 682 -19.58 12.96 50.31
C ILE A 682 -18.26 12.89 49.54
N ILE A 683 -18.23 13.37 48.30
CA ILE A 683 -17.04 13.33 47.46
C ILE A 683 -15.92 14.19 48.08
N GLU A 684 -16.23 15.36 48.57
CA GLU A 684 -15.23 16.22 49.22
C GLU A 684 -14.63 15.55 50.46
N THR A 685 -15.46 14.95 51.31
CA THR A 685 -15.00 14.22 52.48
C THR A 685 -14.07 13.09 52.13
N ILE A 686 -14.45 12.26 51.15
CA ILE A 686 -13.64 11.14 50.66
C ILE A 686 -12.33 11.66 50.06
N SER A 687 -12.39 12.69 49.22
CA SER A 687 -11.22 13.28 48.55
C SER A 687 -10.22 13.85 49.54
N VAL A 688 -10.68 14.61 50.55
CA VAL A 688 -9.83 15.15 51.62
C VAL A 688 -9.18 14.03 52.41
N ALA A 689 -9.95 12.98 52.79
CA ALA A 689 -9.41 11.83 53.49
C ALA A 689 -8.36 11.07 52.66
N LEU A 690 -8.62 10.83 51.38
CA LEU A 690 -7.67 10.16 50.47
C LEU A 690 -6.40 11.01 50.28
N PHE A 691 -6.53 12.31 50.09
CA PHE A 691 -5.37 13.20 49.95
C PHE A 691 -4.52 13.23 51.23
N LEU A 692 -5.13 13.26 52.39
CA LEU A 692 -4.39 13.20 53.63
C LEU A 692 -3.62 11.88 53.80
N LEU A 693 -4.23 10.76 53.46
CA LEU A 693 -3.58 9.44 53.46
C LEU A 693 -2.46 9.31 52.45
N CYS A 694 -2.68 9.72 51.20
CA CYS A 694 -1.70 9.63 50.14
C CYS A 694 -0.50 10.54 50.39
N PHE A 695 -0.72 11.79 50.80
CA PHE A 695 0.34 12.78 50.95
C PHE A 695 1.15 12.63 52.23
N TYR A 696 0.70 11.83 53.18
CA TYR A 696 1.47 11.49 54.37
C TYR A 696 2.81 10.84 54.04
N HIS A 697 2.85 10.03 52.99
CA HIS A 697 4.04 9.28 52.55
C HIS A 697 4.92 10.04 51.53
N LEU A 698 4.54 11.22 51.11
CA LEU A 698 5.31 12.00 50.13
C LEU A 698 6.35 12.91 50.79
N PRO A 699 7.52 13.15 50.16
CA PRO A 699 8.57 14.02 50.67
C PRO A 699 8.05 15.46 50.86
N LYS A 700 8.62 16.22 51.81
CA LYS A 700 8.25 17.60 52.06
C LYS A 700 8.33 18.47 50.80
N LEU A 701 7.43 19.45 50.64
CA LEU A 701 7.45 20.38 49.52
C LEU A 701 8.77 21.18 49.52
N SER A 702 9.53 21.06 48.43
CA SER A 702 10.73 21.89 48.28
C SER A 702 10.34 23.22 47.60
N LEU A 703 10.48 24.33 48.35
CA LEU A 703 10.26 25.68 47.83
C LEU A 703 11.50 26.17 47.05
N LYS A 704 12.03 25.36 46.09
CA LYS A 704 13.11 25.83 45.21
C LYS A 704 12.63 27.03 44.39
N GLN A 705 13.38 28.11 44.40
CA GLN A 705 13.06 29.29 43.58
C GLN A 705 13.08 28.93 42.11
N LYS A 706 11.91 29.08 41.47
CA LYS A 706 11.80 28.92 40.02
C LYS A 706 12.19 30.18 39.28
N THR A 707 12.67 30.05 38.06
CA THR A 707 13.07 31.21 37.23
C THR A 707 11.88 32.16 37.00
N ARG A 708 12.19 33.45 36.79
CA ARG A 708 11.17 34.49 36.54
C ARG A 708 10.27 34.17 35.34
N LYS A 709 10.85 33.60 34.26
CA LYS A 709 10.15 33.16 33.05
C LYS A 709 9.12 32.05 33.36
N PHE A 710 9.46 31.12 34.23
CA PHE A 710 8.56 30.04 34.65
C PHE A 710 7.35 30.55 35.42
N LYS A 711 7.54 31.52 36.31
CA LYS A 711 6.44 32.14 37.07
C LYS A 711 5.48 32.89 36.14
N LEU A 712 6.01 33.63 35.18
CA LEU A 712 5.20 34.41 34.23
C LEU A 712 4.34 33.50 33.33
N THR A 713 4.89 32.38 32.81
CA THR A 713 4.10 31.41 32.01
C THR A 713 2.93 30.84 32.83
N ASN A 714 3.19 30.47 34.09
CA ASN A 714 2.12 29.94 34.94
C ASN A 714 1.03 31.00 35.21
N LEU A 715 1.44 32.25 35.45
CA LEU A 715 0.51 33.37 35.67
C LEU A 715 -0.38 33.59 34.42
N ILE A 716 0.21 33.65 33.23
CA ILE A 716 -0.53 33.84 31.96
C ILE A 716 -1.56 32.72 31.76
N ILE A 717 -1.14 31.46 31.91
CA ILE A 717 -2.02 30.31 31.75
C ILE A 717 -3.14 30.32 32.78
N SER A 718 -2.83 30.61 34.08
CA SER A 718 -3.84 30.65 35.14
C SER A 718 -4.88 31.74 34.91
N ILE A 719 -4.44 32.95 34.58
CA ILE A 719 -5.36 34.05 34.22
C ILE A 719 -6.16 33.72 32.97
N GLY A 720 -5.50 33.20 31.95
CA GLY A 720 -6.16 32.79 30.68
C GLY A 720 -7.27 31.77 30.91
N VAL A 721 -7.01 30.71 31.68
CA VAL A 721 -8.01 29.69 32.01
C VAL A 721 -9.15 30.30 32.80
N GLY A 722 -8.82 31.09 33.87
CA GLY A 722 -9.83 31.75 34.70
C GLY A 722 -10.76 32.63 33.87
N LEU A 723 -10.20 33.50 33.02
CA LEU A 723 -10.99 34.35 32.13
C LEU A 723 -11.85 33.55 31.13
N THR A 724 -11.25 32.54 30.50
CA THR A 724 -11.99 31.73 29.51
C THR A 724 -13.18 31.01 30.15
N VAL A 725 -12.97 30.39 31.31
CA VAL A 725 -14.04 29.69 32.05
C VAL A 725 -15.12 30.68 32.55
N THR A 726 -14.71 31.82 33.07
CA THR A 726 -15.64 32.86 33.52
C THR A 726 -16.50 33.39 32.33
N CYS A 727 -15.85 33.74 31.22
CA CYS A 727 -16.55 34.18 30.02
C CYS A 727 -17.50 33.10 29.47
N LEU A 728 -17.06 31.84 29.48
CA LEU A 728 -17.91 30.71 29.05
C LEU A 728 -19.13 30.55 29.94
N ALA A 729 -18.97 30.67 31.27
CA ALA A 729 -20.07 30.60 32.23
C ALA A 729 -21.10 31.72 31.98
N PHE A 730 -20.65 32.96 31.78
CA PHE A 730 -21.54 34.06 31.44
C PHE A 730 -22.23 33.90 30.08
N ALA A 731 -21.48 33.46 29.05
CA ALA A 731 -22.04 33.22 27.73
C ALA A 731 -23.12 32.13 27.72
N SER A 732 -22.92 31.06 28.48
CA SER A 732 -23.88 29.95 28.59
C SER A 732 -25.17 30.33 29.32
N THR A 733 -25.10 31.31 30.22
CA THR A 733 -26.32 31.82 30.94
C THR A 733 -27.03 32.92 30.20
N SER A 734 -26.34 33.71 29.38
CA SER A 734 -26.95 34.85 28.65
C SER A 734 -27.58 34.47 27.31
N GLN A 735 -27.09 33.40 26.63
CA GLN A 735 -27.58 32.99 25.32
C GLN A 735 -28.30 31.63 25.38
N GLN A 736 -29.44 31.57 26.00
CA GLN A 736 -30.33 30.40 25.92
C GLN A 736 -31.14 30.43 24.61
N SER A 737 -30.58 29.85 23.54
CA SER A 737 -31.26 29.79 22.25
C SER A 737 -32.21 28.60 22.07
N LEU A 738 -32.12 27.62 22.99
CA LEU A 738 -32.97 26.43 22.97
C LEU A 738 -33.85 26.37 24.21
N GLU A 739 -35.07 25.87 24.03
CA GLU A 739 -35.96 25.60 25.16
C GLU A 739 -35.35 24.53 26.07
N SER A 740 -35.57 24.69 27.38
CA SER A 740 -35.05 23.76 28.36
C SER A 740 -35.75 22.40 28.26
N ILE A 741 -35.01 21.31 28.13
CA ILE A 741 -35.57 19.95 28.20
C ILE A 741 -36.03 19.57 29.63
N SER A 742 -35.76 20.40 30.65
CA SER A 742 -36.17 20.13 32.03
C SER A 742 -37.69 20.06 32.17
N THR A 743 -38.45 20.78 31.37
CA THR A 743 -39.93 20.72 31.35
C THR A 743 -40.43 19.30 31.07
N TYR A 744 -39.83 18.59 30.15
CA TYR A 744 -40.18 17.20 29.86
C TYR A 744 -39.95 16.29 31.11
N PHE A 745 -38.84 16.44 31.79
CA PHE A 745 -38.56 15.63 32.96
C PHE A 745 -39.45 16.01 34.15
N ILE A 746 -39.76 17.29 34.34
CA ILE A 746 -40.67 17.75 35.40
C ILE A 746 -42.05 17.13 35.22
N GLU A 747 -42.57 17.06 34.00
CA GLU A 747 -43.94 16.60 33.74
C GLU A 747 -44.01 15.04 33.72
N ASN A 748 -42.91 14.35 33.36
CA ASN A 748 -42.98 12.92 33.06
C ASN A 748 -42.25 12.04 34.10
N SER A 749 -41.44 12.58 35.00
CA SER A 749 -40.70 11.79 36.00
C SER A 749 -41.59 10.86 36.80
N TYR A 750 -42.70 11.39 37.35
CA TYR A 750 -43.67 10.63 38.11
C TYR A 750 -44.52 9.74 37.22
N LYS A 751 -45.03 10.29 36.08
CA LYS A 751 -45.99 9.65 35.19
C LYS A 751 -45.41 8.44 34.47
N LEU A 752 -44.15 8.53 33.97
CA LEU A 752 -43.54 7.51 33.17
C LEU A 752 -42.62 6.60 33.98
N ALA A 753 -41.92 7.13 34.95
CA ALA A 753 -40.91 6.39 35.73
C ALA A 753 -41.25 6.19 37.22
N GLY A 754 -42.42 6.73 37.71
CA GLY A 754 -42.95 6.44 39.03
C GLY A 754 -42.14 6.99 40.20
N GLY A 755 -41.24 7.95 39.99
CA GLY A 755 -40.37 8.52 41.01
C GLY A 755 -40.56 10.00 41.23
N ASP A 756 -40.56 10.40 42.51
CA ASP A 756 -40.72 11.82 42.92
C ASP A 756 -39.43 12.63 42.77
N ASN A 757 -38.24 11.98 42.85
CA ASN A 757 -36.96 12.65 42.72
C ASN A 757 -36.55 12.63 41.26
N ILE A 758 -36.69 13.77 40.56
CA ILE A 758 -36.41 13.94 39.15
C ILE A 758 -34.96 13.55 38.78
N VAL A 759 -33.98 13.97 39.64
CA VAL A 759 -32.57 13.71 39.41
C VAL A 759 -32.27 12.20 39.41
N ASN A 760 -32.77 11.50 40.40
CA ASN A 760 -32.61 10.05 40.51
C ASN A 760 -33.30 9.33 39.38
N VAL A 761 -34.49 9.75 38.99
CA VAL A 761 -35.24 9.18 37.87
C VAL A 761 -34.50 9.33 36.57
N ILE A 762 -33.90 10.47 36.29
CA ILE A 762 -33.07 10.68 35.07
C ILE A 762 -31.88 9.73 35.05
N LEU A 763 -31.16 9.60 36.19
CA LEU A 763 -29.97 8.79 36.32
C LEU A 763 -30.24 7.28 36.26
N VAL A 764 -31.39 6.82 36.73
CA VAL A 764 -31.64 5.38 36.91
C VAL A 764 -32.55 4.83 35.81
N ASP A 765 -33.45 5.64 35.27
CA ASP A 765 -34.45 5.21 34.29
C ASP A 765 -34.26 5.88 32.91
N PHE A 766 -34.54 7.18 32.75
CA PHE A 766 -34.47 7.87 31.47
C PHE A 766 -33.11 7.78 30.81
N ARG A 767 -32.00 7.83 31.59
CA ARG A 767 -30.62 7.72 31.14
C ARG A 767 -29.86 6.59 31.86
N GLY A 768 -30.55 5.54 32.25
CA GLY A 768 -29.99 4.42 33.04
C GLY A 768 -28.78 3.75 32.36
N PHE A 769 -28.72 3.73 31.05
CA PHE A 769 -27.56 3.20 30.31
C PHE A 769 -26.28 4.02 30.53
N ASP A 770 -26.37 5.37 30.65
CA ASP A 770 -25.21 6.22 30.96
C ASP A 770 -24.59 5.79 32.30
N THR A 771 -25.42 5.65 33.32
CA THR A 771 -25.01 5.21 34.68
C THR A 771 -24.46 3.76 34.66
N LEU A 772 -25.05 2.85 33.87
CA LEU A 772 -24.54 1.49 33.72
C LEU A 772 -23.14 1.48 33.11
N PHE A 773 -22.90 2.29 32.07
CA PHE A 773 -21.57 2.38 31.47
C PHE A 773 -20.54 3.05 32.37
N GLU A 774 -20.92 4.05 33.16
CA GLU A 774 -20.06 4.66 34.20
C GLU A 774 -19.61 3.63 35.23
N ILE A 775 -20.54 2.81 35.75
CA ILE A 775 -20.20 1.73 36.69
C ILE A 775 -19.26 0.71 36.00
N THR A 776 -19.49 0.39 34.75
CA THR A 776 -18.64 -0.52 33.99
C THR A 776 -17.21 0.05 33.84
N VAL A 777 -17.07 1.34 33.55
CA VAL A 777 -15.74 2.01 33.46
C VAL A 777 -15.02 1.96 34.80
N LEU A 778 -15.72 2.24 35.90
CA LEU A 778 -15.15 2.14 37.26
C LEU A 778 -14.70 0.71 37.55
N ALA A 779 -15.48 -0.30 37.18
CA ALA A 779 -15.11 -1.71 37.34
C ALA A 779 -13.84 -2.06 36.56
N ILE A 780 -13.74 -1.61 35.31
CA ILE A 780 -12.54 -1.79 34.46
C ILE A 780 -11.32 -1.12 35.11
N ALA A 781 -11.46 0.10 35.61
CA ALA A 781 -10.39 0.81 36.28
C ALA A 781 -9.94 0.07 37.56
N ALA A 782 -10.88 -0.44 38.36
CA ALA A 782 -10.58 -1.22 39.55
C ALA A 782 -9.86 -2.54 39.22
N LEU A 783 -10.26 -3.23 38.17
CA LEU A 783 -9.57 -4.44 37.65
C LEU A 783 -8.16 -4.11 37.17
N GLY A 784 -7.98 -2.99 36.48
CA GLY A 784 -6.66 -2.50 36.04
C GLY A 784 -5.73 -2.23 37.25
N ILE A 785 -6.21 -1.52 38.27
CA ILE A 785 -5.45 -1.28 39.49
C ILE A 785 -5.10 -2.59 40.19
N TYR A 786 -6.06 -3.52 40.31
CA TYR A 786 -5.83 -4.84 40.91
C TYR A 786 -4.75 -5.62 40.15
N GLY A 787 -4.81 -5.61 38.80
CA GLY A 787 -3.80 -6.25 37.93
C GLY A 787 -2.39 -5.68 38.19
N LEU A 788 -2.27 -4.37 38.27
CA LEU A 788 -0.99 -3.69 38.55
C LEU A 788 -0.42 -4.03 39.94
N LEU A 789 -1.25 -4.04 40.98
CA LEU A 789 -0.85 -4.40 42.33
C LEU A 789 -0.40 -5.86 42.42
N LYS A 790 -1.12 -6.77 41.76
CA LYS A 790 -0.78 -8.19 41.70
C LYS A 790 0.53 -8.45 40.97
N ALA A 791 0.76 -7.77 39.86
CA ALA A 791 2.01 -7.84 39.09
C ALA A 791 3.21 -7.35 39.92
N GLN A 792 3.05 -6.26 40.66
CA GLN A 792 4.07 -5.73 41.57
C GLN A 792 4.38 -6.69 42.73
N ALA A 793 3.38 -7.31 43.33
CA ALA A 793 3.54 -8.30 44.41
C ALA A 793 4.30 -9.56 43.91
N GLN A 794 3.99 -10.03 42.68
CA GLN A 794 4.70 -11.16 42.07
C GLN A 794 6.17 -10.81 41.70
N GLY A 795 6.42 -9.58 41.25
CA GLY A 795 7.78 -9.10 40.97
C GLY A 795 8.65 -9.03 42.22
N LYS A 796 8.08 -8.63 43.37
CA LYS A 796 8.78 -8.63 44.69
C LYS A 796 9.06 -10.06 45.17
N ARG A 797 8.15 -11.02 45.01
CA ARG A 797 8.38 -12.46 45.32
C ARG A 797 9.51 -13.08 44.47
N LYS A 798 9.57 -12.78 43.16
CA LYS A 798 10.66 -13.28 42.30
C LYS A 798 12.02 -12.69 42.64
N ARG A 799 12.10 -11.45 43.16
CA ARG A 799 13.36 -10.83 43.64
C ARG A 799 13.79 -11.33 45.02
N GLY A 800 12.85 -11.73 45.88
CA GLY A 800 13.16 -12.31 47.19
C GLY A 800 13.63 -13.77 47.14
N VAL A 801 13.34 -14.50 46.08
CA VAL A 801 13.80 -15.91 45.88
C VAL A 801 15.20 -15.96 45.20
N ARG A 802 15.71 -14.81 44.72
CA ARG A 802 17.07 -14.68 44.14
C ARG A 802 18.09 -14.05 45.07
N ARG A 803 17.81 -13.92 46.36
CA ARG A 803 18.78 -13.53 47.40
C ARG A 803 19.10 -14.74 48.32
#